data_af50568c43201eed260469d4f26ac3ad
#
_entry.id   af50568c43201eed260469d4f26ac3ad
#
_cell.length_a   1.000
_cell.length_b   1.000
_cell.length_c   1.000
_cell.angle_alpha   90.00
_cell.angle_beta   90.00
_cell.angle_gamma   90.00
#
_symmetry.space_group_name_H-M   'P 1'
#
loop_
_entity.id
_entity.type
_entity.pdbx_description
1 polymer ?
#
loop_
_entity_poly.entity_id
_entity_poly.type
_entity_poly.pdbx_seq_one_letter_code
_entity_poly.pdbx_strand_id
1 'polypeptide(L)'
;MNEELFAELTSQIKVGKQLPDAIYLHKDTFSALPKVLTQFIPAVAKAVNLNEEDWNLVKLFKKEFRLSLLHYPDFYTDSYPALEQSLNVDLSKLSHKITGYRESENPPILHRKETMVLPTSEYYEHFVSLTQEGENAGLYENSRLIGFKRSWENLIARHGYELVDGRLFRCSSVTTQEEAGIDRHRTAIVRHELSAPMKTLVKHGYLKGEHSIFDYGCGRGDDLRELEAHGLDALGWDPNFQPDNDKPNSDIVNIGFVLNVIEDQDERLDALLGAWELADKFLVVSVMLANENYIAQFKPYKDGVITSRNTFQKYYAQSEIKAYIERSLQEDAITVAPGIFYIFKDKLEEQQYLQSKYKRHHKWQQLTSPEPIEAKDKAKLLITQHQDLFNDFWNTCLDLGRIPANDEFEQSDKVRELVGSHRKTFNLLQEMFDTKEFEQAEKSRKEDLLLYFTMGLFEKRKPYTQQPEPLKRDIKALFDDYKTAINLAAELLFAIADTDLIHQQCEKAHSQLPASLLNEGHSLILHRDFIDDLPLLLRVYVGAGLQMYGELDEEIDLIKIHITSGKLTLTAHDDFEKSVPFLAERIKIKMAEQDIDFFDYVNEERRPPLLNKHLLLAESHHTYKKQKSFDKRLSKLLEIDWDRETILQRSEFEVLMNKSNKRVSNYSLSSINQ
;
A
#
# COMPACT_ATOMS: atom_id res chain seq x y z
N MET A 1 40.72 19.63 -23.53
CA MET A 1 39.66 18.68 -23.98
C MET A 1 38.35 19.45 -23.98
N ASN A 2 37.67 19.54 -25.14
CA ASN A 2 36.30 20.03 -25.21
C ASN A 2 35.35 18.85 -25.44
N GLU A 3 34.05 19.09 -25.38
CA GLU A 3 33.01 18.05 -25.45
C GLU A 3 33.02 17.28 -26.78
N GLU A 4 33.17 18.00 -27.91
CA GLU A 4 33.20 17.41 -29.25
C GLU A 4 34.38 16.45 -29.42
N LEU A 5 35.59 16.89 -29.02
CA LEU A 5 36.80 16.09 -29.10
C LEU A 5 36.72 14.85 -28.16
N PHE A 6 36.11 15.02 -26.98
CA PHE A 6 35.89 13.91 -26.05
C PHE A 6 34.96 12.85 -26.65
N ALA A 7 33.85 13.26 -27.23
CA ALA A 7 32.90 12.36 -27.88
C ALA A 7 33.53 11.66 -29.11
N GLU A 8 34.30 12.40 -29.94
CA GLU A 8 35.01 11.83 -31.07
C GLU A 8 36.01 10.77 -30.62
N LEU A 9 36.87 11.09 -29.66
CA LEU A 9 37.88 10.15 -29.14
C LEU A 9 37.25 8.93 -28.45
N THR A 10 36.18 9.15 -27.70
CA THR A 10 35.45 8.06 -27.02
C THR A 10 34.80 7.12 -28.03
N SER A 11 34.28 7.62 -29.15
CA SER A 11 33.68 6.80 -30.22
C SER A 11 34.71 5.91 -30.96
N GLN A 12 35.97 6.28 -30.96
CA GLN A 12 37.05 5.53 -31.60
C GLN A 12 37.63 4.40 -30.75
N ILE A 13 37.26 4.34 -29.47
CA ILE A 13 37.74 3.30 -28.53
C ILE A 13 37.10 1.94 -28.86
N LYS A 14 37.96 0.98 -29.23
CA LYS A 14 37.53 -0.40 -29.53
C LYS A 14 37.80 -1.39 -28.38
N VAL A 15 38.62 -0.98 -27.42
CA VAL A 15 38.93 -1.78 -26.20
C VAL A 15 37.97 -1.43 -25.07
N GLY A 16 37.87 -2.30 -24.06
CA GLY A 16 36.98 -2.08 -22.92
C GLY A 16 35.58 -2.64 -23.10
N LYS A 17 34.84 -2.71 -22.02
CA LYS A 17 33.44 -3.18 -22.02
C LYS A 17 32.54 -2.12 -22.64
N GLN A 18 32.01 -2.43 -23.82
CA GLN A 18 31.16 -1.54 -24.59
C GLN A 18 29.70 -1.65 -24.14
N LEU A 19 29.14 -0.57 -23.61
CA LEU A 19 27.71 -0.41 -23.36
C LEU A 19 27.11 0.62 -24.33
N PRO A 20 25.79 0.69 -24.49
CA PRO A 20 25.15 1.65 -25.39
C PRO A 20 25.48 3.13 -25.07
N ASP A 21 25.65 3.45 -23.79
CA ASP A 21 25.86 4.79 -23.27
C ASP A 21 27.28 5.06 -22.73
N ALA A 22 28.08 4.01 -22.49
CA ALA A 22 29.38 4.14 -21.84
C ALA A 22 30.38 3.04 -22.21
N ILE A 23 31.64 3.27 -21.89
CA ILE A 23 32.71 2.31 -22.01
C ILE A 23 33.42 2.17 -20.66
N TYR A 24 33.60 0.94 -20.18
CA TYR A 24 34.40 0.65 -18.99
C TYR A 24 35.78 0.14 -19.38
N LEU A 25 36.83 0.73 -18.79
CA LEU A 25 38.22 0.48 -19.10
C LEU A 25 39.02 0.30 -17.82
N HIS A 26 39.76 -0.80 -17.68
CA HIS A 26 40.77 -0.93 -16.64
C HIS A 26 42.02 -0.13 -17.02
N LYS A 27 42.80 0.34 -16.05
CA LYS A 27 44.06 1.11 -16.29
C LYS A 27 45.03 0.36 -17.21
N ASP A 28 45.09 -0.97 -17.18
CA ASP A 28 45.95 -1.79 -18.04
C ASP A 28 45.67 -1.60 -19.54
N THR A 29 44.47 -1.14 -19.90
CA THR A 29 44.11 -0.87 -21.29
C THR A 29 44.57 0.50 -21.79
N PHE A 30 45.12 1.35 -20.93
CA PHE A 30 45.50 2.72 -21.28
C PHE A 30 46.56 2.81 -22.37
N SER A 31 47.44 1.80 -22.48
CA SER A 31 48.41 1.71 -23.57
C SER A 31 47.77 1.61 -24.97
N ALA A 32 46.53 1.13 -25.06
CA ALA A 32 45.76 0.98 -26.29
C ALA A 32 44.82 2.17 -26.56
N LEU A 33 44.78 3.20 -25.69
CA LEU A 33 43.97 4.39 -25.84
C LEU A 33 44.69 5.52 -26.62
N PRO A 34 43.96 6.46 -27.25
CA PRO A 34 44.52 7.67 -27.78
C PRO A 34 45.32 8.44 -26.72
N LYS A 35 46.55 8.89 -27.07
CA LYS A 35 47.45 9.60 -26.12
C LYS A 35 46.78 10.77 -25.38
N VAL A 36 45.86 11.45 -26.04
CA VAL A 36 45.12 12.57 -25.44
C VAL A 36 44.26 12.10 -24.27
N LEU A 37 43.56 10.98 -24.38
CA LEU A 37 42.75 10.41 -23.30
C LEU A 37 43.62 9.85 -22.18
N THR A 38 44.74 9.19 -22.52
CA THR A 38 45.69 8.63 -21.53
C THR A 38 46.29 9.70 -20.62
N GLN A 39 46.47 10.92 -21.12
CA GLN A 39 46.92 12.06 -20.32
C GLN A 39 45.76 12.78 -19.61
N PHE A 40 44.61 12.85 -20.25
CA PHE A 40 43.45 13.56 -19.72
C PHE A 40 42.81 12.90 -18.49
N ILE A 41 42.63 11.59 -18.53
CA ILE A 41 41.95 10.88 -17.40
C ILE A 41 42.72 11.03 -16.08
N PRO A 42 44.06 10.81 -16.01
CA PRO A 42 44.82 11.05 -14.78
C PRO A 42 44.85 12.54 -14.38
N ALA A 43 44.84 13.46 -15.36
CA ALA A 43 44.78 14.89 -15.06
C ALA A 43 43.45 15.27 -14.39
N VAL A 44 42.33 14.67 -14.81
CA VAL A 44 41.03 14.85 -14.14
C VAL A 44 41.09 14.29 -12.74
N ALA A 45 41.63 13.09 -12.54
CA ALA A 45 41.77 12.49 -11.20
C ALA A 45 42.57 13.41 -10.26
N LYS A 46 43.71 13.95 -10.74
CA LYS A 46 44.54 14.88 -9.99
C LYS A 46 43.80 16.21 -9.67
N ALA A 47 43.00 16.72 -10.61
CA ALA A 47 42.25 17.97 -10.43
C ALA A 47 41.17 17.86 -9.35
N VAL A 48 40.66 16.66 -9.09
CA VAL A 48 39.67 16.39 -8.03
C VAL A 48 40.30 15.79 -6.77
N ASN A 49 41.64 15.88 -6.62
CA ASN A 49 42.42 15.38 -5.47
C ASN A 49 42.27 13.87 -5.21
N LEU A 50 42.12 13.06 -6.25
CA LEU A 50 42.11 11.60 -6.15
C LEU A 50 43.50 11.05 -6.53
N ASN A 51 44.06 10.18 -5.65
CA ASN A 51 45.37 9.57 -5.91
C ASN A 51 45.25 8.46 -6.97
N GLU A 52 46.39 8.10 -7.58
CA GLU A 52 46.41 7.05 -8.61
C GLU A 52 46.01 5.67 -8.06
N GLU A 53 46.19 5.42 -6.78
CA GLU A 53 45.86 4.15 -6.11
C GLU A 53 44.38 4.04 -5.75
N ASP A 54 43.66 5.16 -5.68
CA ASP A 54 42.26 5.23 -5.23
C ASP A 54 41.25 4.91 -6.35
N TRP A 55 41.70 4.47 -7.50
CA TRP A 55 40.83 4.02 -8.60
C TRP A 55 41.60 3.10 -9.55
N ASN A 56 40.94 2.18 -10.22
CA ASN A 56 41.53 1.26 -11.19
C ASN A 56 40.73 1.09 -12.48
N LEU A 57 39.44 1.49 -12.48
CA LEU A 57 38.61 1.54 -13.67
C LEU A 57 38.15 2.97 -13.98
N VAL A 58 37.96 3.27 -15.27
CA VAL A 58 37.29 4.47 -15.75
C VAL A 58 36.07 4.10 -16.57
N LYS A 59 34.96 4.77 -16.32
CA LYS A 59 33.76 4.75 -17.16
C LYS A 59 33.70 6.03 -17.94
N LEU A 60 33.78 5.97 -19.27
CA LEU A 60 33.62 7.08 -20.17
C LEU A 60 32.22 7.08 -20.76
N PHE A 61 31.50 8.20 -20.68
CA PHE A 61 30.17 8.32 -21.25
C PHE A 61 30.28 8.72 -22.74
N LYS A 62 29.55 8.03 -23.63
CA LYS A 62 29.62 8.22 -25.08
C LYS A 62 28.89 9.47 -25.58
N LYS A 63 27.83 9.87 -24.87
CA LYS A 63 26.93 10.97 -25.26
C LYS A 63 26.97 12.17 -24.33
N GLU A 64 27.79 12.10 -23.29
CA GLU A 64 27.87 13.13 -22.27
C GLU A 64 29.34 13.44 -21.98
N PHE A 65 29.66 14.71 -21.76
CA PHE A 65 31.02 15.12 -21.38
C PHE A 65 31.24 14.81 -19.89
N ARG A 66 31.25 13.52 -19.59
CA ARG A 66 31.33 12.96 -18.22
C ARG A 66 32.21 11.71 -18.17
N LEU A 67 32.84 11.50 -17.03
CA LEU A 67 33.53 10.26 -16.72
C LEU A 67 33.32 9.87 -15.26
N SER A 68 33.51 8.59 -14.94
CA SER A 68 33.54 8.12 -13.54
C SER A 68 34.82 7.35 -13.31
N LEU A 69 35.48 7.64 -12.19
CA LEU A 69 36.63 6.87 -11.71
C LEU A 69 36.11 5.91 -10.63
N LEU A 70 36.40 4.61 -10.80
CA LEU A 70 35.84 3.54 -9.99
C LEU A 70 36.97 2.77 -9.31
N HIS A 71 36.77 2.44 -8.03
CA HIS A 71 37.72 1.67 -7.24
C HIS A 71 37.15 0.29 -6.91
N TYR A 72 37.75 -0.73 -7.50
CA TYR A 72 37.51 -2.14 -7.25
C TYR A 72 38.78 -2.77 -6.69
N PRO A 73 39.05 -2.73 -5.37
CA PRO A 73 40.31 -3.17 -4.81
C PRO A 73 40.65 -4.62 -5.16
N ASP A 74 39.63 -5.49 -5.19
CA ASP A 74 39.77 -6.93 -5.44
C ASP A 74 39.60 -7.30 -6.93
N PHE A 75 39.88 -6.38 -7.88
CA PHE A 75 39.67 -6.60 -9.31
C PHE A 75 40.32 -7.88 -9.85
N TYR A 76 41.51 -8.22 -9.37
CA TYR A 76 42.23 -9.41 -9.81
C TYR A 76 41.99 -10.68 -8.96
N THR A 77 41.66 -10.48 -7.69
CA THR A 77 41.55 -11.53 -6.69
C THR A 77 40.15 -12.11 -6.52
N ASP A 78 39.11 -11.28 -6.69
CA ASP A 78 37.73 -11.71 -6.62
C ASP A 78 37.16 -11.95 -8.02
N SER A 79 36.37 -13.02 -8.18
CA SER A 79 35.70 -13.36 -9.44
C SER A 79 34.69 -12.29 -9.86
N TYR A 80 33.97 -11.71 -8.89
CA TYR A 80 32.94 -10.69 -9.06
C TYR A 80 33.16 -9.51 -8.10
N PRO A 81 34.25 -8.73 -8.30
CA PRO A 81 34.69 -7.74 -7.33
C PRO A 81 33.65 -6.67 -7.08
N ALA A 82 33.52 -6.27 -5.80
CA ALA A 82 32.61 -5.23 -5.36
C ALA A 82 33.22 -3.84 -5.53
N LEU A 83 32.40 -2.89 -5.93
CA LEU A 83 32.77 -1.48 -5.99
C LEU A 83 32.91 -0.93 -4.56
N GLU A 84 34.07 -0.39 -4.24
CA GLU A 84 34.31 0.27 -2.97
C GLU A 84 33.98 1.78 -3.02
N GLN A 85 34.34 2.45 -4.12
CA GLN A 85 34.11 3.87 -4.29
C GLN A 85 33.92 4.22 -5.77
N SER A 86 33.05 5.18 -6.03
CA SER A 86 32.92 5.83 -7.34
C SER A 86 33.04 7.35 -7.22
N LEU A 87 33.81 7.95 -8.10
CA LEU A 87 33.89 9.39 -8.29
C LEU A 87 33.29 9.73 -9.67
N ASN A 88 32.15 10.37 -9.70
CA ASN A 88 31.49 10.83 -10.94
C ASN A 88 31.89 12.29 -11.20
N VAL A 89 32.43 12.57 -12.37
CA VAL A 89 32.88 13.92 -12.78
C VAL A 89 32.07 14.39 -13.99
N ASP A 90 31.33 15.46 -13.82
CA ASP A 90 30.63 16.18 -14.88
C ASP A 90 31.55 17.31 -15.38
N LEU A 91 32.15 17.09 -16.53
CA LEU A 91 33.14 18.00 -17.12
C LEU A 91 32.50 19.25 -17.75
N SER A 92 31.21 19.18 -18.12
CA SER A 92 30.46 20.33 -18.62
C SER A 92 30.12 21.32 -17.51
N LYS A 93 29.83 20.80 -16.30
CA LYS A 93 29.48 21.59 -15.11
C LYS A 93 30.66 21.85 -14.18
N LEU A 94 31.81 21.26 -14.46
CA LEU A 94 33.00 21.27 -13.59
C LEU A 94 32.67 20.85 -12.16
N SER A 95 31.81 19.83 -12.01
CA SER A 95 31.35 19.31 -10.71
C SER A 95 31.68 17.84 -10.56
N HIS A 96 31.85 17.39 -9.32
CA HIS A 96 32.09 15.98 -9.04
C HIS A 96 31.32 15.52 -7.81
N LYS A 97 31.05 14.20 -7.74
CA LYS A 97 30.39 13.54 -6.60
C LYS A 97 31.10 12.23 -6.30
N ILE A 98 31.48 12.06 -5.04
CA ILE A 98 32.02 10.80 -4.51
C ILE A 98 30.89 10.02 -3.86
N THR A 99 30.86 8.69 -4.12
CA THR A 99 29.93 7.76 -3.47
C THR A 99 30.74 6.56 -2.98
N GLY A 100 30.70 6.30 -1.68
CA GLY A 100 31.33 5.12 -1.05
C GLY A 100 30.33 3.97 -0.93
N TYR A 101 30.82 2.74 -1.10
CA TYR A 101 30.04 1.50 -0.99
C TYR A 101 30.63 0.53 0.04
N ARG A 102 31.68 0.92 0.77
CA ARG A 102 32.39 0.07 1.75
C ARG A 102 31.48 -0.49 2.83
N GLU A 103 30.49 0.29 3.27
CA GLU A 103 29.51 -0.12 4.29
C GLU A 103 28.22 -0.69 3.67
N SER A 104 28.12 -0.74 2.36
CA SER A 104 26.94 -1.26 1.67
C SER A 104 26.94 -2.79 1.68
N GLU A 105 25.87 -3.38 2.18
CA GLU A 105 25.65 -4.82 2.08
C GLU A 105 25.33 -5.31 0.66
N ASN A 106 25.01 -4.38 -0.25
CA ASN A 106 24.66 -4.68 -1.63
C ASN A 106 25.38 -3.74 -2.62
N PRO A 107 26.72 -3.75 -2.67
CA PRO A 107 27.48 -2.92 -3.58
C PRO A 107 27.32 -3.38 -5.04
N PRO A 108 27.52 -2.47 -6.01
CA PRO A 108 27.69 -2.85 -7.42
C PRO A 108 28.87 -3.81 -7.59
N ILE A 109 28.73 -4.78 -8.48
CA ILE A 109 29.81 -5.75 -8.81
C ILE A 109 30.15 -5.77 -10.28
N LEU A 110 31.33 -6.26 -10.62
CA LEU A 110 31.80 -6.41 -12.00
C LEU A 110 31.61 -7.80 -12.55
N HIS A 111 31.26 -7.86 -13.82
CA HIS A 111 31.16 -9.05 -14.64
C HIS A 111 31.91 -8.84 -15.95
N ARG A 112 32.31 -9.95 -16.60
CA ARG A 112 32.96 -9.94 -17.92
C ARG A 112 34.22 -9.11 -17.91
N LYS A 113 35.10 -9.34 -16.93
CA LYS A 113 36.36 -8.60 -16.71
C LYS A 113 37.33 -8.74 -17.89
N GLU A 114 37.27 -9.85 -18.64
CA GLU A 114 38.03 -10.07 -19.86
C GLU A 114 37.83 -8.93 -20.89
N THR A 115 36.64 -8.34 -20.92
CA THR A 115 36.38 -7.20 -21.83
C THR A 115 37.03 -5.90 -21.39
N MET A 116 37.50 -5.80 -20.14
CA MET A 116 38.06 -4.58 -19.54
C MET A 116 39.58 -4.57 -19.51
N VAL A 117 40.22 -5.67 -19.83
CA VAL A 117 41.67 -5.83 -19.89
C VAL A 117 42.11 -6.16 -21.33
N LEU A 118 43.41 -6.06 -21.61
CA LEU A 118 43.94 -6.45 -22.92
C LEU A 118 44.05 -7.96 -23.05
N PRO A 119 43.90 -8.54 -24.28
CA PRO A 119 44.11 -9.99 -24.51
C PRO A 119 45.49 -10.48 -24.16
N THR A 120 46.48 -9.57 -24.04
CA THR A 120 47.86 -9.89 -23.63
C THR A 120 48.05 -9.90 -22.11
N SER A 121 47.02 -9.58 -21.33
CA SER A 121 47.07 -9.67 -19.85
C SER A 121 47.18 -11.09 -19.41
N GLU A 122 48.01 -11.37 -18.37
CA GLU A 122 48.12 -12.69 -17.74
C GLU A 122 46.81 -13.20 -17.13
N TYR A 123 45.85 -12.30 -16.79
CA TYR A 123 44.54 -12.63 -16.21
C TYR A 123 43.45 -12.84 -17.26
N TYR A 124 43.72 -12.56 -18.54
CA TYR A 124 42.70 -12.57 -19.58
C TYR A 124 41.99 -13.91 -19.71
N GLU A 125 42.78 -15.04 -19.85
CA GLU A 125 42.20 -16.38 -19.97
C GLU A 125 41.43 -16.82 -18.73
N HIS A 126 41.91 -16.42 -17.55
CA HIS A 126 41.18 -16.66 -16.31
C HIS A 126 39.80 -15.95 -16.31
N PHE A 127 39.74 -14.69 -16.69
CA PHE A 127 38.51 -13.94 -16.76
C PHE A 127 37.53 -14.48 -17.82
N VAL A 128 38.07 -14.91 -18.99
CA VAL A 128 37.28 -15.61 -20.02
C VAL A 128 36.65 -16.87 -19.45
N SER A 129 37.43 -17.68 -18.72
CA SER A 129 36.92 -18.90 -18.07
C SER A 129 35.77 -18.62 -17.08
N LEU A 130 35.87 -17.57 -16.25
CA LEU A 130 34.82 -17.17 -15.31
C LEU A 130 33.54 -16.72 -16.03
N THR A 131 33.69 -15.96 -17.10
CA THR A 131 32.54 -15.52 -17.91
C THR A 131 31.85 -16.73 -18.57
N GLN A 132 32.63 -17.66 -19.10
CA GLN A 132 32.10 -18.86 -19.75
C GLN A 132 31.36 -19.78 -18.78
N GLU A 133 31.82 -19.88 -17.52
CA GLU A 133 31.09 -20.59 -16.47
C GLU A 133 29.73 -19.98 -16.22
N GLY A 134 29.66 -18.65 -16.09
CA GLY A 134 28.40 -17.94 -15.89
C GLY A 134 27.43 -18.05 -17.08
N GLU A 135 27.97 -18.03 -18.33
CA GLU A 135 27.19 -18.23 -19.56
C GLU A 135 26.64 -19.66 -19.62
N ASN A 136 27.48 -20.66 -19.35
CA ASN A 136 27.09 -22.09 -19.35
C ASN A 136 26.04 -22.38 -18.26
N ALA A 137 26.05 -21.62 -17.16
CA ALA A 137 25.09 -21.72 -16.10
C ALA A 137 23.78 -20.89 -16.37
N GLY A 138 23.68 -20.20 -17.51
CA GLY A 138 22.53 -19.38 -17.88
C GLY A 138 22.38 -18.09 -17.08
N LEU A 139 23.42 -17.65 -16.35
CA LEU A 139 23.34 -16.51 -15.43
C LEU A 139 23.30 -15.14 -16.12
N TYR A 140 23.64 -15.05 -17.39
CA TYR A 140 23.72 -13.79 -18.14
C TYR A 140 22.51 -13.52 -19.06
N GLU A 141 21.46 -14.34 -19.00
CA GLU A 141 20.26 -14.15 -19.81
C GLU A 141 19.50 -12.86 -19.47
N ASN A 142 19.51 -12.46 -18.18
CA ASN A 142 18.88 -11.23 -17.73
C ASN A 142 19.91 -10.24 -17.16
N SER A 143 20.35 -9.30 -17.99
CA SER A 143 21.36 -8.30 -17.65
C SER A 143 20.96 -7.33 -16.51
N ARG A 144 19.68 -7.25 -16.15
CA ARG A 144 19.17 -6.36 -15.08
C ARG A 144 19.42 -6.92 -13.69
N LEU A 145 19.63 -8.23 -13.56
CA LEU A 145 19.78 -8.90 -12.27
C LEU A 145 21.25 -9.09 -11.82
N ILE A 146 22.21 -8.79 -12.69
CA ILE A 146 23.62 -9.11 -12.44
C ILE A 146 24.44 -7.94 -11.86
N GLY A 147 23.88 -6.74 -11.74
CA GLY A 147 24.63 -5.52 -11.42
C GLY A 147 25.00 -5.32 -9.96
N PHE A 148 24.41 -6.07 -9.03
CA PHE A 148 24.59 -5.91 -7.58
C PHE A 148 24.83 -7.24 -6.88
N LYS A 149 25.64 -7.22 -5.80
CA LYS A 149 26.11 -8.41 -5.10
C LYS A 149 25.01 -9.37 -4.68
N ARG A 150 24.02 -8.89 -3.95
CA ARG A 150 22.90 -9.74 -3.48
C ARG A 150 22.06 -10.30 -4.63
N SER A 151 21.81 -9.49 -5.66
CA SER A 151 21.05 -9.96 -6.82
C SER A 151 21.78 -11.07 -7.57
N TRP A 152 23.11 -10.95 -7.67
CA TRP A 152 23.96 -11.93 -8.30
C TRP A 152 24.03 -13.23 -7.49
N GLU A 153 24.28 -13.15 -6.18
CA GLU A 153 24.26 -14.31 -5.27
C GLU A 153 22.93 -15.07 -5.32
N ASN A 154 21.83 -14.31 -5.33
CA ASN A 154 20.48 -14.88 -5.48
C ASN A 154 20.29 -15.55 -6.85
N LEU A 155 20.82 -14.97 -7.91
CA LEU A 155 20.73 -15.53 -9.27
C LEU A 155 21.50 -16.83 -9.38
N ILE A 156 22.72 -16.90 -8.82
CA ILE A 156 23.55 -18.13 -8.73
C ILE A 156 22.76 -19.22 -8.02
N ALA A 157 22.23 -18.94 -6.83
CA ALA A 157 21.46 -19.89 -6.05
C ALA A 157 20.20 -20.40 -6.78
N ARG A 158 19.48 -19.52 -7.50
CA ARG A 158 18.30 -19.89 -8.31
C ARG A 158 18.61 -20.86 -9.44
N HIS A 159 19.80 -20.75 -10.04
CA HIS A 159 20.22 -21.66 -11.10
C HIS A 159 20.83 -22.98 -10.56
N GLY A 160 20.77 -23.18 -9.23
CA GLY A 160 21.27 -24.41 -8.59
C GLY A 160 22.79 -24.48 -8.49
N TYR A 161 23.45 -23.33 -8.40
CA TYR A 161 24.89 -23.20 -8.20
C TYR A 161 25.20 -22.49 -6.89
N GLU A 162 26.41 -22.74 -6.39
CA GLU A 162 27.02 -21.98 -5.30
C GLU A 162 28.40 -21.49 -5.73
N LEU A 163 28.84 -20.39 -5.15
CA LEU A 163 30.13 -19.79 -5.41
C LEU A 163 31.10 -20.25 -4.33
N VAL A 164 32.05 -21.11 -4.69
CA VAL A 164 33.11 -21.62 -3.80
C VAL A 164 34.46 -21.21 -4.39
N ASP A 165 35.27 -20.52 -3.61
CA ASP A 165 36.56 -19.98 -4.05
C ASP A 165 36.53 -19.25 -5.41
N GLY A 166 35.43 -18.50 -5.62
CA GLY A 166 35.24 -17.71 -6.83
C GLY A 166 34.79 -18.48 -8.07
N ARG A 167 34.51 -19.79 -7.98
CA ARG A 167 34.05 -20.67 -9.08
C ARG A 167 32.63 -21.14 -8.81
N LEU A 168 31.88 -21.40 -9.89
CA LEU A 168 30.51 -21.90 -9.81
C LEU A 168 30.51 -23.43 -9.70
N PHE A 169 30.04 -23.94 -8.58
CA PHE A 169 29.80 -25.35 -8.39
C PHE A 169 28.29 -25.63 -8.43
N ARG A 170 27.93 -26.64 -9.21
CA ARG A 170 26.54 -27.07 -9.24
C ARG A 170 26.22 -27.75 -7.91
N CYS A 171 25.23 -27.25 -7.19
CA CYS A 171 24.71 -27.93 -6.00
C CYS A 171 24.23 -29.31 -6.44
N SER A 172 24.88 -30.36 -5.99
CA SER A 172 24.50 -31.75 -6.32
C SER A 172 23.13 -32.00 -5.71
N SER A 173 22.08 -31.91 -6.50
CA SER A 173 20.77 -32.42 -6.12
C SER A 173 20.74 -33.95 -6.25
N VAL A 174 21.51 -34.64 -5.44
CA VAL A 174 21.14 -35.98 -5.02
C VAL A 174 20.20 -35.78 -3.84
N THR A 175 18.97 -35.55 -4.14
CA THR A 175 17.88 -35.53 -3.17
C THR A 175 17.53 -36.95 -2.78
N THR A 176 18.27 -37.53 -1.85
CA THR A 176 17.59 -38.16 -0.74
C THR A 176 16.92 -37.00 0.02
N GLN A 177 15.65 -37.15 0.27
CA GLN A 177 14.86 -36.26 1.16
C GLN A 177 15.50 -36.31 2.57
N GLU A 178 16.61 -35.60 2.76
CA GLU A 178 17.10 -35.20 4.06
C GLU A 178 16.67 -33.71 4.18
N GLU A 179 15.93 -33.47 5.22
CA GLU A 179 15.44 -32.18 5.67
C GLU A 179 16.54 -31.12 5.54
N ALA A 180 16.54 -30.35 4.47
CA ALA A 180 17.36 -29.17 4.38
C ALA A 180 16.89 -28.25 5.50
N GLY A 181 17.69 -28.09 6.54
CA GLY A 181 17.33 -27.30 7.71
C GLY A 181 16.95 -25.89 7.27
N ILE A 182 15.64 -25.59 7.33
CA ILE A 182 15.12 -24.26 7.01
C ILE A 182 15.50 -23.34 8.14
N ASP A 183 16.11 -22.21 7.81
CA ASP A 183 16.58 -21.20 8.77
C ASP A 183 15.43 -20.34 9.28
N ARG A 184 14.50 -20.93 10.05
CA ARG A 184 13.30 -20.24 10.57
C ARG A 184 13.64 -18.96 11.33
N HIS A 185 14.75 -18.92 12.08
CA HIS A 185 15.17 -17.73 12.85
C HIS A 185 15.50 -16.51 11.98
N ARG A 186 15.77 -16.70 10.68
CA ARG A 186 16.07 -15.61 9.74
C ARG A 186 14.82 -14.94 9.16
N THR A 187 13.65 -15.43 9.49
CA THR A 187 12.38 -14.84 9.05
C THR A 187 12.02 -13.58 9.83
N ALA A 188 12.48 -13.46 11.08
CA ALA A 188 12.26 -12.29 11.90
C ALA A 188 12.98 -11.04 11.34
N ILE A 189 12.21 -10.08 10.84
CA ILE A 189 12.69 -8.82 10.27
C ILE A 189 12.82 -7.80 11.41
N VAL A 190 13.91 -7.04 11.45
CA VAL A 190 14.06 -5.89 12.37
C VAL A 190 13.18 -4.75 11.88
N ARG A 191 12.35 -4.20 12.75
CA ARG A 191 11.46 -3.08 12.48
C ARG A 191 11.74 -1.93 13.42
N HIS A 192 11.46 -0.71 12.96
CA HIS A 192 11.54 0.53 13.74
C HIS A 192 10.17 1.19 13.91
N GLU A 193 9.13 0.53 13.48
CA GLU A 193 7.74 0.95 13.55
C GLU A 193 6.85 -0.27 13.82
N LEU A 194 5.64 -0.02 14.32
CA LEU A 194 4.62 -1.06 14.49
C LEU A 194 4.35 -1.82 13.19
N SER A 195 4.15 -3.11 13.30
CA SER A 195 3.74 -3.96 12.16
C SER A 195 2.37 -3.56 11.63
N ALA A 196 2.06 -3.97 10.40
CA ALA A 196 0.77 -3.68 9.77
C ALA A 196 -0.44 -4.12 10.62
N PRO A 197 -0.49 -5.35 11.20
CA PRO A 197 -1.60 -5.73 12.08
C PRO A 197 -1.69 -4.84 13.33
N MET A 198 -0.58 -4.45 13.95
CA MET A 198 -0.60 -3.54 15.10
C MET A 198 -1.08 -2.13 14.70
N LYS A 199 -0.69 -1.63 13.52
CA LYS A 199 -1.21 -0.36 12.99
C LYS A 199 -2.74 -0.42 12.78
N THR A 200 -3.30 -1.55 12.34
CA THR A 200 -4.76 -1.69 12.21
C THR A 200 -5.45 -1.66 13.58
N LEU A 201 -4.86 -2.25 14.62
CA LEU A 201 -5.37 -2.17 15.99
C LEU A 201 -5.35 -0.73 16.53
N VAL A 202 -4.28 0.05 16.24
CA VAL A 202 -4.23 1.50 16.56
C VAL A 202 -5.38 2.23 15.88
N LYS A 203 -5.53 2.03 14.57
CA LYS A 203 -6.58 2.68 13.74
C LYS A 203 -7.98 2.42 14.29
N HIS A 204 -8.26 1.21 14.74
CA HIS A 204 -9.57 0.83 15.30
C HIS A 204 -9.73 1.11 16.79
N GLY A 205 -8.72 1.73 17.43
CA GLY A 205 -8.81 2.18 18.81
C GLY A 205 -8.63 1.07 19.86
N TYR A 206 -8.14 -0.10 19.48
CA TYR A 206 -7.90 -1.22 20.40
C TYR A 206 -6.62 -1.09 21.24
N LEU A 207 -5.71 -0.17 20.89
CA LEU A 207 -4.46 0.06 21.60
C LEU A 207 -4.52 1.32 22.50
N LYS A 208 -5.58 1.44 23.31
CA LYS A 208 -5.78 2.55 24.26
C LYS A 208 -5.50 2.17 25.73
N GLY A 209 -5.02 0.95 25.97
CA GLY A 209 -4.74 0.45 27.33
C GLY A 209 -5.93 -0.24 28.01
N GLU A 210 -7.06 -0.44 27.30
CA GLU A 210 -8.25 -1.12 27.83
C GLU A 210 -8.21 -2.63 27.62
N HIS A 211 -7.30 -3.12 26.76
CA HIS A 211 -7.19 -4.53 26.37
C HIS A 211 -5.77 -5.05 26.64
N SER A 212 -5.71 -6.27 27.16
CA SER A 212 -4.46 -7.04 27.21
C SER A 212 -4.11 -7.59 25.82
N ILE A 213 -2.82 -7.56 25.49
CA ILE A 213 -2.32 -7.91 24.16
C ILE A 213 -1.26 -9.00 24.27
N PHE A 214 -1.38 -10.03 23.45
CA PHE A 214 -0.38 -11.08 23.35
C PHE A 214 0.05 -11.29 21.90
N ASP A 215 1.36 -11.22 21.62
CA ASP A 215 1.94 -11.42 20.30
C ASP A 215 2.50 -12.84 20.14
N TYR A 216 1.74 -13.70 19.46
CA TYR A 216 2.09 -15.10 19.21
C TYR A 216 3.03 -15.21 18.00
N GLY A 217 4.30 -15.47 18.24
CA GLY A 217 5.36 -15.43 17.23
C GLY A 217 5.94 -14.02 17.09
N CYS A 218 6.23 -13.37 18.22
CA CYS A 218 6.68 -11.98 18.30
C CYS A 218 8.08 -11.73 17.70
N GLY A 219 8.79 -12.78 17.26
CA GLY A 219 10.14 -12.70 16.75
C GLY A 219 11.07 -12.01 17.75
N ARG A 220 11.72 -10.93 17.33
CA ARG A 220 12.66 -10.16 18.17
C ARG A 220 11.97 -9.21 19.17
N GLY A 221 10.63 -9.18 19.21
CA GLY A 221 9.84 -8.33 20.08
C GLY A 221 9.86 -6.85 19.68
N ASP A 222 9.96 -6.53 18.40
CA ASP A 222 9.98 -5.14 17.94
C ASP A 222 8.65 -4.44 18.21
N ASP A 223 7.52 -5.11 17.93
CA ASP A 223 6.19 -4.58 18.26
C ASP A 223 5.99 -4.42 19.76
N LEU A 224 6.49 -5.37 20.58
CA LEU A 224 6.38 -5.30 22.04
C LEU A 224 7.11 -4.09 22.60
N ARG A 225 8.34 -3.82 22.14
CA ARG A 225 9.13 -2.64 22.56
C ARG A 225 8.44 -1.33 22.19
N GLU A 226 7.82 -1.28 21.01
CA GLU A 226 7.12 -0.08 20.55
C GLU A 226 5.84 0.16 21.36
N LEU A 227 5.09 -0.90 21.67
CA LEU A 227 3.91 -0.84 22.53
C LEU A 227 4.29 -0.42 23.96
N GLU A 228 5.34 -0.98 24.54
CA GLU A 228 5.86 -0.62 25.85
C GLU A 228 6.32 0.87 25.90
N ALA A 229 6.97 1.35 24.84
CA ALA A 229 7.36 2.76 24.72
C ALA A 229 6.15 3.72 24.73
N HIS A 230 4.97 3.25 24.31
CA HIS A 230 3.71 3.98 24.38
C HIS A 230 2.91 3.71 25.68
N GLY A 231 3.50 2.99 26.64
CA GLY A 231 2.88 2.71 27.95
C GLY A 231 1.81 1.63 27.93
N LEU A 232 1.82 0.77 26.90
CA LEU A 232 0.91 -0.36 26.75
C LEU A 232 1.58 -1.64 27.21
N ASP A 233 0.88 -2.42 28.04
CA ASP A 233 1.37 -3.69 28.54
C ASP A 233 1.06 -4.80 27.52
N ALA A 234 2.10 -5.27 26.83
CA ALA A 234 1.99 -6.31 25.81
C ALA A 234 3.01 -7.40 26.09
N LEU A 235 2.57 -8.63 26.02
CA LEU A 235 3.40 -9.83 26.18
C LEU A 235 3.52 -10.55 24.83
N GLY A 236 4.58 -11.35 24.68
CA GLY A 236 4.78 -12.13 23.47
C GLY A 236 5.63 -13.35 23.69
N TRP A 237 5.47 -14.31 22.79
CA TRP A 237 6.22 -15.54 22.75
C TRP A 237 6.71 -15.83 21.32
N ASP A 238 7.91 -16.37 21.22
CA ASP A 238 8.48 -16.84 19.94
C ASP A 238 9.38 -18.06 20.21
N PRO A 239 9.24 -19.14 19.42
CA PRO A 239 9.97 -20.41 19.68
C PRO A 239 11.50 -20.26 19.55
N ASN A 240 11.99 -19.26 18.82
CA ASN A 240 13.44 -19.08 18.59
C ASN A 240 14.05 -17.94 19.43
N PHE A 241 13.27 -16.86 19.68
CA PHE A 241 13.80 -15.66 20.32
C PHE A 241 13.34 -15.48 21.77
N GLN A 242 12.16 -15.99 22.12
CA GLN A 242 11.57 -15.89 23.45
C GLN A 242 10.84 -17.19 23.84
N PRO A 243 11.53 -18.36 23.84
CA PRO A 243 10.91 -19.67 24.02
C PRO A 243 10.38 -19.89 25.46
N ASP A 244 11.01 -19.23 26.44
CA ASP A 244 10.71 -19.41 27.86
C ASP A 244 9.59 -18.49 28.39
N ASN A 245 9.06 -17.60 27.51
CA ASN A 245 7.97 -16.69 27.91
C ASN A 245 6.67 -17.47 28.08
N ASP A 246 5.91 -17.06 29.10
CA ASP A 246 4.56 -17.57 29.35
C ASP A 246 3.59 -17.18 28.19
N LYS A 247 2.59 -18.00 27.97
CA LYS A 247 1.49 -17.77 27.01
C LYS A 247 0.19 -17.52 27.77
N PRO A 248 -0.03 -16.29 28.28
CA PRO A 248 -1.25 -15.98 29.01
C PRO A 248 -2.43 -15.79 28.04
N ASN A 249 -3.62 -16.06 28.53
CA ASN A 249 -4.82 -15.59 27.87
C ASN A 249 -4.81 -14.06 27.82
N SER A 250 -5.28 -13.51 26.72
CA SER A 250 -5.32 -12.06 26.51
C SER A 250 -6.57 -11.68 25.72
N ASP A 251 -7.05 -10.46 25.93
CA ASP A 251 -8.20 -9.94 25.18
C ASP A 251 -7.96 -10.04 23.68
N ILE A 252 -6.78 -9.64 23.24
CA ILE A 252 -6.35 -9.62 21.83
C ILE A 252 -5.09 -10.46 21.68
N VAL A 253 -5.11 -11.42 20.80
CA VAL A 253 -3.94 -12.18 20.40
C VAL A 253 -3.60 -11.86 18.95
N ASN A 254 -2.34 -11.52 18.66
CA ASN A 254 -1.85 -11.33 17.32
C ASN A 254 -0.99 -12.51 16.89
N ILE A 255 -1.29 -13.10 15.73
CA ILE A 255 -0.43 -14.07 15.04
C ILE A 255 0.03 -13.44 13.71
N GLY A 256 1.03 -12.57 13.80
CA GLY A 256 1.47 -11.70 12.73
C GLY A 256 2.51 -12.34 11.82
N PHE A 257 2.14 -12.69 10.58
CA PHE A 257 3.05 -13.27 9.56
C PHE A 257 3.73 -14.60 9.96
N VAL A 258 3.20 -15.29 10.96
CA VAL A 258 3.71 -16.59 11.42
C VAL A 258 3.31 -17.71 10.48
N LEU A 259 2.05 -17.73 10.01
CA LEU A 259 1.53 -18.79 9.13
C LEU A 259 2.25 -18.87 7.78
N ASN A 260 2.94 -17.81 7.40
CA ASN A 260 3.73 -17.74 6.16
C ASN A 260 5.02 -18.54 6.21
N VAL A 261 5.61 -18.67 7.41
CA VAL A 261 7.00 -19.12 7.59
C VAL A 261 7.10 -20.55 8.13
N ILE A 262 5.97 -21.16 8.44
CA ILE A 262 5.89 -22.54 8.88
C ILE A 262 5.67 -23.44 7.65
N GLU A 263 6.61 -24.30 7.32
CA GLU A 263 6.56 -25.20 6.16
C GLU A 263 5.74 -26.47 6.37
N ASP A 264 5.49 -26.83 7.63
CA ASP A 264 4.66 -27.97 7.98
C ASP A 264 3.20 -27.52 8.16
N GLN A 265 2.27 -28.23 7.50
CA GLN A 265 0.86 -27.84 7.50
C GLN A 265 0.18 -28.13 8.84
N ASP A 266 0.57 -29.21 9.53
CA ASP A 266 0.00 -29.58 10.82
C ASP A 266 0.50 -28.60 11.90
N GLU A 267 1.81 -28.27 11.91
CA GLU A 267 2.38 -27.27 12.80
C GLU A 267 1.75 -25.87 12.56
N ARG A 268 1.46 -25.53 11.29
CA ARG A 268 0.78 -24.28 10.94
C ARG A 268 -0.63 -24.23 11.50
N LEU A 269 -1.35 -25.34 11.45
CA LEU A 269 -2.68 -25.47 12.06
C LEU A 269 -2.60 -25.40 13.59
N ASP A 270 -1.65 -26.09 14.21
CA ASP A 270 -1.44 -26.05 15.66
C ASP A 270 -1.10 -24.61 16.13
N ALA A 271 -0.29 -23.86 15.38
CA ALA A 271 0.01 -22.47 15.70
C ALA A 271 -1.24 -21.59 15.65
N LEU A 272 -2.11 -21.77 14.63
CA LEU A 272 -3.36 -21.02 14.52
C LEU A 272 -4.33 -21.37 15.64
N LEU A 273 -4.51 -22.65 15.95
CA LEU A 273 -5.39 -23.12 17.03
C LEU A 273 -4.86 -22.66 18.40
N GLY A 274 -3.54 -22.78 18.63
CA GLY A 274 -2.92 -22.34 19.88
C GLY A 274 -3.06 -20.83 20.11
N ALA A 275 -2.90 -20.02 19.09
CA ALA A 275 -3.15 -18.58 19.18
C ALA A 275 -4.64 -18.27 19.43
N TRP A 276 -5.55 -19.02 18.78
CA TRP A 276 -7.00 -18.88 18.99
C TRP A 276 -7.42 -19.21 20.41
N GLU A 277 -6.89 -20.27 21.00
CA GLU A 277 -7.21 -20.67 22.38
C GLU A 277 -6.90 -19.57 23.38
N LEU A 278 -5.78 -18.84 23.20
CA LEU A 278 -5.33 -17.78 24.08
C LEU A 278 -6.12 -16.47 23.94
N ALA A 279 -6.84 -16.27 22.86
CA ALA A 279 -7.63 -15.06 22.65
C ALA A 279 -8.93 -15.11 23.46
N ASP A 280 -9.21 -14.11 24.29
CA ASP A 280 -10.47 -14.01 25.01
C ASP A 280 -11.54 -13.25 24.22
N LYS A 281 -11.18 -12.15 23.51
CA LYS A 281 -12.11 -11.36 22.68
C LYS A 281 -11.96 -11.65 21.19
N PHE A 282 -10.77 -11.48 20.63
CA PHE A 282 -10.53 -11.80 19.22
C PHE A 282 -9.06 -12.09 18.91
N LEU A 283 -8.87 -12.80 17.81
CA LEU A 283 -7.57 -13.10 17.21
C LEU A 283 -7.33 -12.20 16.00
N VAL A 284 -6.12 -11.68 15.89
CA VAL A 284 -5.63 -10.99 14.68
C VAL A 284 -4.72 -11.95 13.91
N VAL A 285 -5.07 -12.28 12.69
CA VAL A 285 -4.24 -13.10 11.80
C VAL A 285 -3.74 -12.25 10.66
N SER A 286 -2.44 -12.25 10.42
CA SER A 286 -1.88 -11.60 9.23
C SER A 286 -0.94 -12.50 8.45
N VAL A 287 -1.02 -12.38 7.11
CA VAL A 287 -0.23 -13.16 6.15
C VAL A 287 0.25 -12.29 5.00
N MET A 288 1.33 -12.75 4.34
CA MET A 288 1.81 -12.12 3.11
C MET A 288 1.02 -12.65 1.91
N LEU A 289 0.55 -11.71 1.10
CA LEU A 289 -0.10 -11.99 -0.18
C LEU A 289 0.91 -11.82 -1.31
N ALA A 290 0.79 -12.60 -2.37
CA ALA A 290 1.47 -12.33 -3.62
C ALA A 290 0.74 -12.97 -4.81
N ASN A 291 0.96 -12.39 -6.00
CA ASN A 291 0.48 -12.97 -7.24
C ASN A 291 1.41 -14.08 -7.76
N GLU A 292 0.93 -14.90 -8.68
CA GLU A 292 1.68 -16.03 -9.26
C GLU A 292 2.99 -15.60 -9.93
N ASN A 293 3.04 -14.42 -10.56
CA ASN A 293 4.25 -13.91 -11.20
C ASN A 293 5.37 -13.61 -10.20
N TYR A 294 4.99 -13.14 -9.00
CA TYR A 294 5.95 -12.92 -7.92
C TYR A 294 6.42 -14.26 -7.33
N ILE A 295 5.51 -15.19 -7.10
CA ILE A 295 5.81 -16.53 -6.54
C ILE A 295 6.71 -17.33 -7.48
N ALA A 296 6.48 -17.24 -8.80
CA ALA A 296 7.28 -17.94 -9.81
C ALA A 296 8.78 -17.59 -9.83
N GLN A 297 9.16 -16.49 -9.16
CA GLN A 297 10.57 -16.09 -9.03
C GLN A 297 11.37 -16.92 -8.01
N PHE A 298 10.70 -17.72 -7.19
CA PHE A 298 11.31 -18.49 -6.11
C PHE A 298 11.28 -19.99 -6.40
N LYS A 299 12.13 -20.75 -5.69
CA LYS A 299 12.15 -22.20 -5.80
C LYS A 299 10.95 -22.82 -5.07
N PRO A 300 10.05 -23.55 -5.73
CA PRO A 300 8.94 -24.23 -5.08
C PRO A 300 9.41 -25.21 -4.01
N TYR A 301 8.71 -25.24 -2.88
CA TYR A 301 8.95 -26.19 -1.80
C TYR A 301 7.67 -26.45 -1.02
N LYS A 302 7.22 -27.70 -0.94
CA LYS A 302 5.92 -28.11 -0.36
C LYS A 302 4.78 -27.25 -0.97
N ASP A 303 4.00 -26.57 -0.12
CA ASP A 303 2.92 -25.66 -0.53
C ASP A 303 3.33 -24.17 -0.55
N GLY A 304 4.62 -23.89 -0.59
CA GLY A 304 5.20 -22.55 -0.64
C GLY A 304 6.51 -22.53 -1.45
N VAL A 305 7.41 -21.67 -1.05
CA VAL A 305 8.70 -21.46 -1.72
C VAL A 305 9.85 -21.33 -0.71
N ILE A 306 11.08 -21.58 -1.17
CA ILE A 306 12.29 -21.23 -0.42
C ILE A 306 12.81 -19.90 -0.94
N THR A 307 12.97 -18.94 -0.01
CA THR A 307 13.54 -17.63 -0.32
C THR A 307 15.05 -17.69 -0.46
N SER A 308 15.64 -16.63 -0.99
CA SER A 308 17.10 -16.48 -1.10
C SER A 308 17.85 -16.54 0.24
N ARG A 309 17.16 -16.39 1.38
CA ARG A 309 17.72 -16.50 2.73
C ARG A 309 17.62 -17.90 3.31
N ASN A 310 17.29 -18.91 2.49
CA ASN A 310 17.02 -20.27 2.91
C ASN A 310 15.89 -20.39 3.96
N THR A 311 14.88 -19.52 3.85
CA THR A 311 13.69 -19.54 4.69
C THR A 311 12.49 -20.01 3.88
N PHE A 312 11.59 -20.77 4.50
CA PHE A 312 10.31 -21.10 3.88
C PHE A 312 9.42 -19.85 3.88
N GLN A 313 8.68 -19.66 2.80
CA GLN A 313 7.67 -18.62 2.68
C GLN A 313 6.48 -19.15 1.89
N LYS A 314 5.30 -19.10 2.49
CA LYS A 314 4.05 -19.29 1.77
C LYS A 314 3.42 -17.94 1.52
N TYR A 315 3.09 -17.67 0.27
CA TYR A 315 2.26 -16.53 -0.13
C TYR A 315 0.85 -17.03 -0.38
N TYR A 316 -0.13 -16.33 0.14
CA TYR A 316 -1.53 -16.71 0.04
C TYR A 316 -2.27 -15.85 -0.98
N ALA A 317 -3.32 -16.40 -1.60
CA ALA A 317 -4.39 -15.57 -2.14
C ALA A 317 -5.33 -15.14 -0.99
N GLN A 318 -5.94 -13.97 -1.11
CA GLN A 318 -6.81 -13.41 -0.07
C GLN A 318 -7.95 -14.36 0.29
N SER A 319 -8.60 -14.96 -0.72
CA SER A 319 -9.69 -15.93 -0.52
C SER A 319 -9.23 -17.27 0.07
N GLU A 320 -8.01 -17.70 -0.30
CA GLU A 320 -7.41 -18.94 0.23
C GLU A 320 -7.21 -18.86 1.73
N ILE A 321 -6.56 -17.79 2.22
CA ILE A 321 -6.30 -17.65 3.66
C ILE A 321 -7.59 -17.43 4.45
N LYS A 322 -8.54 -16.65 3.94
CA LYS A 322 -9.85 -16.48 4.57
C LYS A 322 -10.53 -17.83 4.77
N ALA A 323 -10.65 -18.64 3.71
CA ALA A 323 -11.24 -19.95 3.76
C ALA A 323 -10.47 -20.94 4.66
N TYR A 324 -9.15 -20.81 4.74
CA TYR A 324 -8.33 -21.62 5.65
C TYR A 324 -8.63 -21.30 7.10
N ILE A 325 -8.65 -20.01 7.49
CA ILE A 325 -8.97 -19.56 8.85
C ILE A 325 -10.39 -20.02 9.24
N GLU A 326 -11.39 -19.74 8.40
CA GLU A 326 -12.80 -20.04 8.67
C GLU A 326 -13.06 -21.56 8.82
N ARG A 327 -12.38 -22.39 8.01
CA ARG A 327 -12.48 -23.85 8.15
C ARG A 327 -11.79 -24.37 9.40
N SER A 328 -10.66 -23.80 9.76
CA SER A 328 -9.87 -24.26 10.92
C SER A 328 -10.51 -23.86 12.25
N LEU A 329 -11.02 -22.63 12.34
CA LEU A 329 -11.57 -22.08 13.59
C LEU A 329 -13.09 -22.20 13.68
N GLN A 330 -13.80 -22.53 12.59
CA GLN A 330 -15.26 -22.57 12.48
C GLN A 330 -15.92 -21.21 12.84
N GLU A 331 -15.18 -20.12 12.65
CA GLU A 331 -15.58 -18.72 12.90
C GLU A 331 -15.42 -17.88 11.65
N ASP A 332 -16.16 -16.77 11.57
CA ASP A 332 -16.05 -15.84 10.46
C ASP A 332 -14.74 -15.02 10.56
N ALA A 333 -13.99 -14.91 9.49
CA ALA A 333 -12.79 -14.10 9.41
C ALA A 333 -13.12 -12.76 8.71
N ILE A 334 -13.13 -11.67 9.47
CA ILE A 334 -13.45 -10.34 8.97
C ILE A 334 -12.20 -9.73 8.36
N THR A 335 -12.24 -9.45 7.07
CA THR A 335 -11.14 -8.78 6.37
C THR A 335 -11.04 -7.32 6.81
N VAL A 336 -9.90 -6.95 7.36
CA VAL A 336 -9.60 -5.60 7.86
C VAL A 336 -8.73 -4.83 6.88
N ALA A 337 -7.70 -5.49 6.36
CA ALA A 337 -6.83 -4.99 5.31
C ALA A 337 -6.33 -6.17 4.46
N PRO A 338 -5.66 -5.95 3.32
CA PRO A 338 -5.07 -7.04 2.55
C PRO A 338 -4.19 -7.96 3.42
N GLY A 339 -4.52 -9.24 3.49
CA GLY A 339 -3.83 -10.23 4.30
C GLY A 339 -4.01 -10.09 5.82
N ILE A 340 -4.88 -9.20 6.32
CA ILE A 340 -5.12 -9.01 7.76
C ILE A 340 -6.59 -9.28 8.08
N PHE A 341 -6.83 -10.13 9.08
CA PHE A 341 -8.15 -10.58 9.47
C PHE A 341 -8.34 -10.47 10.99
N TYR A 342 -9.55 -10.08 11.40
CA TYR A 342 -10.01 -10.18 12.77
C TYR A 342 -11.00 -11.35 12.89
N ILE A 343 -10.80 -12.20 13.89
CA ILE A 343 -11.66 -13.33 14.19
C ILE A 343 -12.15 -13.17 15.62
N PHE A 344 -13.41 -12.82 15.79
CA PHE A 344 -13.99 -12.49 17.08
C PHE A 344 -14.57 -13.72 17.81
N LYS A 345 -14.15 -13.91 19.07
CA LYS A 345 -14.85 -14.77 20.03
C LYS A 345 -16.05 -14.03 20.66
N ASP A 346 -15.84 -12.75 21.01
CA ASP A 346 -16.90 -11.89 21.52
C ASP A 346 -17.75 -11.38 20.35
N LYS A 347 -18.98 -11.91 20.26
CA LYS A 347 -19.89 -11.56 19.17
C LYS A 347 -20.55 -10.19 19.33
N LEU A 348 -20.54 -9.62 20.53
CA LEU A 348 -20.99 -8.25 20.73
C LEU A 348 -19.94 -7.27 20.22
N GLU A 349 -18.67 -7.51 20.53
CA GLU A 349 -17.52 -6.73 20.00
C GLU A 349 -17.48 -6.79 18.47
N GLU A 350 -17.68 -7.98 17.88
CA GLU A 350 -17.77 -8.15 16.43
C GLU A 350 -18.83 -7.24 15.80
N GLN A 351 -20.04 -7.23 16.38
CA GLN A 351 -21.14 -6.43 15.83
C GLN A 351 -20.93 -4.92 16.02
N GLN A 352 -20.31 -4.51 17.13
CA GLN A 352 -19.94 -3.10 17.36
C GLN A 352 -18.91 -2.64 16.34
N TYR A 353 -17.86 -3.44 16.09
CA TYR A 353 -16.85 -3.15 15.08
C TYR A 353 -17.48 -3.02 13.68
N LEU A 354 -18.28 -4.01 13.25
CA LEU A 354 -18.93 -3.99 11.94
C LEU A 354 -19.91 -2.83 11.79
N GLN A 355 -20.66 -2.47 12.82
CA GLN A 355 -21.55 -1.32 12.81
C GLN A 355 -20.77 -0.01 12.65
N SER A 356 -19.65 0.14 13.38
CA SER A 356 -18.82 1.35 13.30
C SER A 356 -18.19 1.53 11.93
N LYS A 357 -17.78 0.42 11.29
CA LYS A 357 -17.17 0.41 9.95
C LYS A 357 -18.06 1.04 8.86
N TYR A 358 -19.40 0.91 8.99
CA TYR A 358 -20.34 1.39 7.98
C TYR A 358 -21.09 2.67 8.38
N LYS A 359 -20.76 3.26 9.53
CA LYS A 359 -21.37 4.50 10.01
C LYS A 359 -20.69 5.71 9.36
N ARG A 360 -21.48 6.59 8.74
CA ARG A 360 -20.98 7.85 8.22
C ARG A 360 -20.65 8.84 9.35
N HIS A 361 -19.58 9.62 9.17
CA HIS A 361 -19.24 10.72 10.05
C HIS A 361 -19.83 12.01 9.50
N HIS A 362 -20.93 12.50 10.13
CA HIS A 362 -21.53 13.76 9.80
C HIS A 362 -21.04 14.88 10.72
N LYS A 363 -20.76 16.05 10.15
CA LYS A 363 -20.58 17.29 10.93
C LYS A 363 -21.89 18.04 10.90
N TRP A 364 -22.66 17.94 12.00
CA TRP A 364 -23.91 18.66 12.15
C TRP A 364 -23.64 20.15 12.39
N GLN A 365 -24.47 21.04 11.82
CA GLN A 365 -24.36 22.46 12.08
C GLN A 365 -24.80 22.75 13.52
N GLN A 366 -23.97 23.47 14.26
CA GLN A 366 -24.40 24.01 15.57
C GLN A 366 -25.44 25.12 15.35
N LEU A 367 -26.48 25.11 16.20
CA LEU A 367 -27.49 26.15 16.17
C LEU A 367 -26.90 27.53 16.40
N THR A 368 -27.21 28.43 15.49
CA THR A 368 -27.19 29.87 15.75
C THR A 368 -28.29 30.23 16.76
N SER A 369 -27.99 31.15 17.67
CA SER A 369 -28.87 31.56 18.77
C SER A 369 -30.34 31.67 18.35
N PRO A 370 -31.27 31.05 19.10
CA PRO A 370 -32.71 31.10 18.77
C PRO A 370 -33.21 32.54 18.78
N GLU A 371 -34.19 32.84 17.89
CA GLU A 371 -34.89 34.13 17.92
C GLU A 371 -35.53 34.37 19.29
N PRO A 372 -35.70 35.64 19.72
CA PRO A 372 -36.29 35.99 21.02
C PRO A 372 -37.70 35.41 21.15
N ILE A 373 -37.90 34.57 22.16
CA ILE A 373 -39.15 33.87 22.41
C ILE A 373 -40.01 34.71 23.32
N GLU A 374 -41.32 34.85 23.00
CA GLU A 374 -42.30 35.48 23.90
C GLU A 374 -42.44 34.69 25.21
N ALA A 375 -42.55 35.40 26.35
CA ALA A 375 -42.47 34.89 27.72
C ALA A 375 -43.59 33.92 28.16
N LYS A 376 -44.44 33.42 27.26
CA LYS A 376 -45.59 32.55 27.54
C LYS A 376 -45.28 31.07 27.64
N ASP A 377 -44.07 30.62 27.23
CA ASP A 377 -43.76 29.20 27.16
C ASP A 377 -42.61 28.83 28.11
N LYS A 378 -42.95 28.45 29.35
CA LYS A 378 -41.99 28.09 30.39
C LYS A 378 -41.00 27.00 29.96
N ALA A 379 -41.43 26.08 29.10
CA ALA A 379 -40.59 24.99 28.64
C ALA A 379 -39.54 25.47 27.62
N LYS A 380 -39.90 26.38 26.72
CA LYS A 380 -38.97 27.01 25.76
C LYS A 380 -37.98 27.93 26.49
N LEU A 381 -38.43 28.61 27.56
CA LEU A 381 -37.53 29.40 28.40
C LEU A 381 -36.45 28.52 29.11
N LEU A 382 -36.87 27.35 29.62
CA LEU A 382 -35.94 26.39 30.23
C LEU A 382 -34.91 25.85 29.24
N ILE A 383 -35.34 25.58 28.01
CA ILE A 383 -34.43 25.16 26.92
C ILE A 383 -33.41 26.24 26.62
N THR A 384 -33.85 27.50 26.55
CA THR A 384 -32.94 28.63 26.30
C THR A 384 -31.97 28.87 27.47
N GLN A 385 -32.40 28.65 28.72
CA GLN A 385 -31.53 28.77 29.90
C GLN A 385 -30.49 27.67 30.01
N HIS A 386 -30.72 26.50 29.45
CA HIS A 386 -29.83 25.33 29.41
C HIS A 386 -29.45 24.95 27.97
N GLN A 387 -29.12 25.92 27.17
CA GLN A 387 -28.94 25.79 25.73
C GLN A 387 -27.88 24.69 25.39
N ASP A 388 -26.76 24.64 26.07
CA ASP A 388 -25.70 23.63 25.82
C ASP A 388 -26.24 22.22 26.04
N LEU A 389 -26.94 21.97 27.14
CA LEU A 389 -27.52 20.65 27.44
C LEU A 389 -28.47 20.18 26.34
N PHE A 390 -29.34 21.08 25.87
CA PHE A 390 -30.34 20.73 24.87
C PHE A 390 -29.77 20.67 23.45
N ASN A 391 -28.72 21.42 23.16
CA ASN A 391 -27.93 21.26 21.93
C ASN A 391 -27.25 19.89 21.90
N ASP A 392 -26.61 19.47 22.98
CA ASP A 392 -25.99 18.15 23.09
C ASP A 392 -27.02 17.02 22.94
N PHE A 393 -28.19 17.20 23.55
CA PHE A 393 -29.29 16.25 23.39
C PHE A 393 -29.81 16.17 21.95
N TRP A 394 -29.97 17.34 21.27
CA TRP A 394 -30.36 17.39 19.86
C TRP A 394 -29.31 16.74 18.95
N ASN A 395 -28.04 17.07 19.13
CA ASN A 395 -26.94 16.45 18.41
C ASN A 395 -26.95 14.93 18.59
N THR A 396 -27.21 14.44 19.81
CA THR A 396 -27.36 12.99 20.06
C THR A 396 -28.55 12.41 19.29
N CYS A 397 -29.67 13.13 19.18
CA CYS A 397 -30.79 12.69 18.35
C CYS A 397 -30.43 12.61 16.86
N LEU A 398 -29.66 13.58 16.36
CA LEU A 398 -29.18 13.59 14.97
C LEU A 398 -28.20 12.44 14.72
N ASP A 399 -27.27 12.20 15.62
CA ASP A 399 -26.26 11.11 15.48
C ASP A 399 -26.89 9.72 15.50
N LEU A 400 -27.98 9.53 16.26
CA LEU A 400 -28.71 8.29 16.33
C LEU A 400 -29.81 8.16 15.24
N GLY A 401 -30.23 9.27 14.63
CA GLY A 401 -31.42 9.32 13.76
C GLY A 401 -32.70 8.95 14.47
N ARG A 402 -32.71 9.01 15.81
CA ARG A 402 -33.85 8.71 16.69
C ARG A 402 -33.68 9.35 18.06
N ILE A 403 -34.72 9.29 18.86
CA ILE A 403 -34.67 9.74 20.25
C ILE A 403 -33.76 8.78 21.06
N PRO A 404 -32.75 9.28 21.79
CA PRO A 404 -31.88 8.44 22.61
C PRO A 404 -32.63 7.82 23.78
N ALA A 405 -32.26 6.59 24.17
CA ALA A 405 -32.69 6.01 25.43
C ALA A 405 -31.95 6.67 26.60
N ASN A 406 -32.40 6.42 27.83
CA ASN A 406 -31.84 7.11 29.01
C ASN A 406 -30.35 6.79 29.24
N ASP A 407 -29.88 5.63 28.83
CA ASP A 407 -28.50 5.16 28.93
C ASP A 407 -27.63 5.59 27.73
N GLU A 408 -28.23 6.19 26.71
CA GLU A 408 -27.52 6.68 25.50
C GLU A 408 -27.21 8.18 25.53
N PHE A 409 -27.61 8.87 26.60
CA PHE A 409 -27.33 10.29 26.80
C PHE A 409 -26.84 10.51 28.23
N GLU A 410 -25.60 10.96 28.40
CA GLU A 410 -24.93 11.09 29.70
C GLU A 410 -25.71 11.96 30.70
N GLN A 411 -26.29 13.06 30.22
CA GLN A 411 -27.05 14.00 31.05
C GLN A 411 -28.56 13.74 31.07
N SER A 412 -28.96 12.50 30.83
CA SER A 412 -30.36 12.07 30.77
C SER A 412 -31.19 12.51 31.97
N ASP A 413 -30.67 12.36 33.19
CA ASP A 413 -31.36 12.70 34.43
C ASP A 413 -31.65 14.19 34.51
N LYS A 414 -30.73 15.08 34.09
CA LYS A 414 -30.97 16.53 34.04
C LYS A 414 -32.08 16.90 33.05
N VAL A 415 -32.07 16.29 31.86
CA VAL A 415 -33.12 16.50 30.85
C VAL A 415 -34.49 16.08 31.40
N ARG A 416 -34.54 14.94 32.10
CA ARG A 416 -35.78 14.42 32.71
C ARG A 416 -36.25 15.26 33.87
N GLU A 417 -35.38 15.81 34.69
CA GLU A 417 -35.70 16.74 35.77
C GLU A 417 -36.30 18.03 35.23
N LEU A 418 -35.74 18.61 34.18
CA LEU A 418 -36.16 19.89 33.61
C LEU A 418 -37.46 19.80 32.78
N VAL A 419 -37.62 18.74 31.96
CA VAL A 419 -38.71 18.64 30.97
C VAL A 419 -39.61 17.43 31.20
N GLY A 420 -39.11 16.41 31.88
CA GLY A 420 -39.86 15.21 32.29
C GLY A 420 -39.54 13.94 31.49
N SER A 421 -39.25 14.03 30.19
CA SER A 421 -38.83 12.87 29.40
C SER A 421 -38.12 13.27 28.10
N HIS A 422 -37.25 12.40 27.56
CA HIS A 422 -36.61 12.59 26.29
C HIS A 422 -37.59 12.83 25.14
N ARG A 423 -38.73 12.11 25.12
CA ARG A 423 -39.76 12.30 24.09
C ARG A 423 -40.42 13.69 24.15
N LYS A 424 -40.71 14.20 25.36
CA LYS A 424 -41.20 15.56 25.50
C LYS A 424 -40.19 16.60 25.09
N THR A 425 -38.93 16.40 25.48
CA THR A 425 -37.81 17.26 25.10
C THR A 425 -37.65 17.30 23.60
N PHE A 426 -37.63 16.14 22.93
CA PHE A 426 -37.55 16.05 21.48
C PHE A 426 -38.69 16.81 20.77
N ASN A 427 -39.94 16.61 21.21
CA ASN A 427 -41.09 17.30 20.61
C ASN A 427 -41.01 18.84 20.76
N LEU A 428 -40.49 19.31 21.90
CA LEU A 428 -40.27 20.75 22.10
C LEU A 428 -39.12 21.30 21.24
N LEU A 429 -38.07 20.51 21.10
CA LEU A 429 -36.92 20.86 20.26
C LEU A 429 -37.29 20.89 18.77
N GLN A 430 -38.16 20.00 18.29
CA GLN A 430 -38.66 20.00 16.91
C GLN A 430 -39.43 21.30 16.56
N GLU A 431 -39.98 22.01 17.54
CA GLU A 431 -40.61 23.34 17.31
C GLU A 431 -39.57 24.45 17.20
N MET A 432 -38.35 24.22 17.67
CA MET A 432 -37.28 25.23 17.75
C MET A 432 -36.17 25.03 16.71
N PHE A 433 -36.01 23.80 16.22
CA PHE A 433 -34.98 23.39 15.30
C PHE A 433 -35.54 23.06 13.93
N ASP A 434 -34.68 23.02 12.89
CA ASP A 434 -35.12 22.60 11.56
C ASP A 434 -35.37 21.06 11.55
N THR A 435 -36.63 20.68 11.39
CA THR A 435 -37.05 19.27 11.31
C THR A 435 -36.46 18.56 10.12
N LYS A 436 -36.08 19.28 9.05
CA LYS A 436 -35.43 18.69 7.87
C LYS A 436 -34.06 18.08 8.19
N GLU A 437 -33.34 18.69 9.12
CA GLU A 437 -32.03 18.18 9.55
C GLU A 437 -32.20 16.82 10.25
N PHE A 438 -33.20 16.67 11.10
CA PHE A 438 -33.52 15.40 11.74
C PHE A 438 -34.01 14.33 10.73
N GLU A 439 -34.90 14.70 9.80
CA GLU A 439 -35.35 13.80 8.73
C GLU A 439 -34.18 13.28 7.88
N GLN A 440 -33.22 14.18 7.58
CA GLN A 440 -32.00 13.78 6.86
C GLN A 440 -31.12 12.87 7.72
N ALA A 441 -31.00 13.14 9.00
CA ALA A 441 -30.25 12.31 9.95
C ALA A 441 -30.87 10.91 10.10
N GLU A 442 -32.19 10.82 10.25
CA GLU A 442 -32.96 9.56 10.30
C GLU A 442 -32.74 8.75 9.02
N LYS A 443 -32.87 9.38 7.84
CA LYS A 443 -32.63 8.75 6.55
C LYS A 443 -31.19 8.26 6.42
N SER A 444 -30.21 9.09 6.75
CA SER A 444 -28.79 8.73 6.70
C SER A 444 -28.48 7.53 7.60
N ARG A 445 -29.01 7.52 8.84
CA ARG A 445 -28.84 6.42 9.77
C ARG A 445 -29.48 5.13 9.27
N LYS A 446 -30.67 5.22 8.69
CA LYS A 446 -31.37 4.07 8.08
C LYS A 446 -30.57 3.49 6.91
N GLU A 447 -29.99 4.32 6.06
CA GLU A 447 -29.15 3.90 4.95
C GLU A 447 -27.85 3.23 5.43
N ASP A 448 -27.20 3.75 6.48
CA ASP A 448 -26.01 3.16 7.09
C ASP A 448 -26.29 1.77 7.69
N LEU A 449 -27.44 1.62 8.34
CA LEU A 449 -27.87 0.32 8.87
C LEU A 449 -28.25 -0.66 7.75
N LEU A 450 -28.88 -0.20 6.66
CA LEU A 450 -29.12 -1.04 5.50
C LEU A 450 -27.83 -1.52 4.88
N LEU A 451 -26.83 -0.64 4.73
CA LEU A 451 -25.50 -1.05 4.28
C LEU A 451 -24.89 -2.09 5.21
N TYR A 452 -24.92 -1.86 6.53
CA TYR A 452 -24.43 -2.79 7.53
C TYR A 452 -25.12 -4.18 7.43
N PHE A 453 -26.46 -4.23 7.34
CA PHE A 453 -27.18 -5.48 7.19
C PHE A 453 -26.91 -6.16 5.85
N THR A 454 -26.77 -5.38 4.77
CA THR A 454 -26.46 -5.92 3.45
C THR A 454 -25.06 -6.55 3.42
N MET A 455 -24.07 -5.90 4.02
CA MET A 455 -22.71 -6.47 4.14
C MET A 455 -22.71 -7.72 5.03
N GLY A 456 -23.51 -7.74 6.10
CA GLY A 456 -23.67 -8.93 6.96
C GLY A 456 -24.30 -10.15 6.27
N LEU A 457 -24.87 -9.99 5.07
CA LEU A 457 -25.37 -11.12 4.27
C LEU A 457 -24.26 -11.92 3.56
N PHE A 458 -23.06 -11.35 3.42
CA PHE A 458 -21.88 -12.05 2.91
C PHE A 458 -21.27 -13.00 3.96
N GLU A 459 -21.66 -12.88 5.20
CA GLU A 459 -21.15 -13.64 6.34
C GLU A 459 -22.27 -14.47 6.98
N LYS A 460 -21.93 -15.26 8.00
CA LYS A 460 -22.96 -15.97 8.79
C LYS A 460 -23.81 -14.98 9.55
N ARG A 461 -25.07 -14.84 9.12
CA ARG A 461 -26.01 -13.90 9.73
C ARG A 461 -26.19 -14.16 11.24
N LYS A 462 -25.95 -13.15 12.07
CA LYS A 462 -26.20 -13.23 13.50
C LYS A 462 -27.71 -13.05 13.79
N PRO A 463 -28.28 -13.86 14.66
CA PRO A 463 -29.68 -13.69 15.04
C PRO A 463 -29.90 -12.38 15.81
N TYR A 464 -31.16 -11.90 15.80
CA TYR A 464 -31.54 -10.66 16.50
C TYR A 464 -31.14 -10.66 18.00
N THR A 465 -31.16 -11.79 18.66
CA THR A 465 -30.82 -11.92 20.09
C THR A 465 -29.36 -11.59 20.38
N GLN A 466 -28.47 -11.77 19.40
CA GLN A 466 -27.03 -11.50 19.50
C GLN A 466 -26.66 -10.07 19.09
N GLN A 467 -27.63 -9.24 18.68
CA GLN A 467 -27.37 -7.86 18.36
C GLN A 467 -27.21 -7.01 19.63
N PRO A 468 -26.32 -5.99 19.62
CA PRO A 468 -26.20 -5.03 20.72
C PRO A 468 -27.52 -4.29 21.00
N GLU A 469 -27.77 -3.92 22.27
CA GLU A 469 -29.01 -3.23 22.62
C GLU A 469 -29.25 -1.90 21.87
N PRO A 470 -28.24 -1.03 21.66
CA PRO A 470 -28.43 0.16 20.83
C PRO A 470 -28.91 -0.17 19.41
N LEU A 471 -28.32 -1.22 18.78
CA LEU A 471 -28.73 -1.64 17.44
C LEU A 471 -30.15 -2.23 17.41
N LYS A 472 -30.56 -2.97 18.46
CA LYS A 472 -31.96 -3.44 18.60
C LYS A 472 -32.93 -2.26 18.66
N ARG A 473 -32.55 -1.17 19.34
CA ARG A 473 -33.34 0.08 19.40
C ARG A 473 -33.42 0.77 18.05
N ASP A 474 -32.28 0.84 17.32
CA ASP A 474 -32.24 1.37 15.96
C ASP A 474 -33.18 0.58 15.03
N ILE A 475 -33.07 -0.76 15.05
CA ILE A 475 -33.94 -1.64 14.25
C ILE A 475 -35.41 -1.36 14.52
N LYS A 476 -35.79 -1.27 15.79
CA LYS A 476 -37.19 -1.01 16.19
C LYS A 476 -37.67 0.39 15.80
N ALA A 477 -36.80 1.39 15.85
CA ALA A 477 -37.15 2.76 15.52
C ALA A 477 -37.24 3.02 14.02
N LEU A 478 -36.33 2.40 13.21
CA LEU A 478 -36.13 2.74 11.81
C LEU A 478 -36.69 1.70 10.83
N PHE A 479 -36.97 0.44 11.27
CA PHE A 479 -37.40 -0.64 10.40
C PHE A 479 -38.65 -1.40 10.90
N ASP A 480 -39.18 -1.02 12.04
CA ASP A 480 -40.23 -1.74 12.78
C ASP A 480 -39.78 -3.09 13.33
N ASP A 481 -39.18 -3.97 12.52
CA ASP A 481 -38.68 -5.26 12.93
C ASP A 481 -37.41 -5.68 12.15
N TYR A 482 -36.70 -6.67 12.72
CA TYR A 482 -35.45 -7.21 12.15
C TYR A 482 -35.64 -7.91 10.81
N LYS A 483 -36.78 -8.57 10.61
CA LYS A 483 -37.09 -9.27 9.36
C LYS A 483 -37.25 -8.31 8.21
N THR A 484 -37.90 -7.18 8.42
CA THR A 484 -38.05 -6.10 7.46
C THR A 484 -36.69 -5.52 7.07
N ALA A 485 -35.80 -5.24 8.05
CA ALA A 485 -34.45 -4.76 7.79
C ALA A 485 -33.65 -5.72 6.90
N ILE A 486 -33.71 -7.03 7.21
CA ILE A 486 -32.98 -8.06 6.44
C ILE A 486 -33.57 -8.26 5.04
N ASN A 487 -34.89 -8.18 4.86
CA ASN A 487 -35.50 -8.28 3.54
C ASN A 487 -35.06 -7.12 2.63
N LEU A 488 -35.07 -5.89 3.14
CA LEU A 488 -34.60 -4.70 2.43
C LEU A 488 -33.09 -4.82 2.09
N ALA A 489 -32.31 -5.33 3.03
CA ALA A 489 -30.88 -5.58 2.80
C ALA A 489 -30.64 -6.61 1.69
N ALA A 490 -31.43 -7.68 1.64
CA ALA A 490 -31.35 -8.69 0.60
C ALA A 490 -31.73 -8.12 -0.78
N GLU A 491 -32.78 -7.29 -0.85
CA GLU A 491 -33.17 -6.60 -2.10
C GLU A 491 -32.02 -5.72 -2.62
N LEU A 492 -31.36 -4.95 -1.74
CA LEU A 492 -30.21 -4.14 -2.10
C LEU A 492 -29.01 -4.97 -2.59
N LEU A 493 -28.75 -6.10 -1.93
CA LEU A 493 -27.67 -6.99 -2.33
C LEU A 493 -27.88 -7.55 -3.76
N PHE A 494 -29.09 -7.96 -4.08
CA PHE A 494 -29.39 -8.42 -5.45
C PHE A 494 -29.39 -7.28 -6.48
N ALA A 495 -29.76 -6.09 -6.07
CA ALA A 495 -29.82 -4.92 -6.95
C ALA A 495 -28.44 -4.49 -7.47
N ILE A 496 -27.32 -4.80 -6.79
CA ILE A 496 -25.97 -4.48 -7.29
C ILE A 496 -25.58 -5.29 -8.55
N ALA A 497 -26.28 -6.36 -8.87
CA ALA A 497 -26.08 -7.14 -10.08
C ALA A 497 -26.83 -6.56 -11.30
N ASP A 498 -27.75 -5.63 -11.08
CA ASP A 498 -28.50 -4.96 -12.14
C ASP A 498 -27.69 -3.80 -12.72
N THR A 499 -27.14 -4.00 -13.91
CA THR A 499 -26.27 -3.02 -14.59
C THR A 499 -27.00 -1.73 -14.95
N ASP A 500 -28.31 -1.80 -15.23
CA ASP A 500 -29.10 -0.61 -15.57
C ASP A 500 -29.35 0.26 -14.32
N LEU A 501 -29.61 -0.37 -13.18
CA LEU A 501 -29.72 0.32 -11.91
C LEU A 501 -28.36 0.94 -11.49
N ILE A 502 -27.27 0.21 -11.63
CA ILE A 502 -25.92 0.76 -11.35
C ILE A 502 -25.63 1.94 -12.26
N HIS A 503 -25.97 1.88 -13.55
CA HIS A 503 -25.80 3.00 -14.47
C HIS A 503 -26.58 4.24 -14.01
N GLN A 504 -27.86 4.10 -13.74
CA GLN A 504 -28.70 5.20 -13.25
C GLN A 504 -28.16 5.81 -11.94
N GLN A 505 -27.68 4.97 -11.03
CA GLN A 505 -27.11 5.46 -9.77
C GLN A 505 -25.75 6.14 -9.99
N CYS A 506 -24.94 5.72 -10.96
CA CYS A 506 -23.70 6.39 -11.34
C CYS A 506 -23.97 7.78 -11.94
N GLU A 507 -24.99 7.93 -12.81
CA GLU A 507 -25.43 9.23 -13.34
C GLU A 507 -25.93 10.16 -12.22
N LYS A 508 -26.75 9.62 -11.32
CA LYS A 508 -27.23 10.35 -10.14
C LYS A 508 -26.08 10.80 -9.25
N ALA A 509 -25.14 9.90 -8.93
CA ALA A 509 -23.96 10.21 -8.15
C ALA A 509 -23.13 11.31 -8.80
N HIS A 510 -22.86 11.19 -10.11
CA HIS A 510 -22.12 12.19 -10.87
C HIS A 510 -22.75 13.58 -10.80
N SER A 511 -24.07 13.67 -10.78
CA SER A 511 -24.80 14.95 -10.66
C SER A 511 -24.79 15.55 -9.24
N GLN A 512 -24.55 14.73 -8.20
CA GLN A 512 -24.68 15.11 -6.79
C GLN A 512 -23.33 15.28 -6.09
N LEU A 513 -22.32 14.52 -6.52
CA LEU A 513 -20.97 14.55 -5.92
C LEU A 513 -20.27 15.88 -6.20
N PRO A 514 -19.43 16.36 -5.27
CA PRO A 514 -18.61 17.56 -5.48
C PRO A 514 -17.67 17.45 -6.68
N ALA A 515 -17.20 16.24 -6.97
CA ALA A 515 -16.34 15.95 -8.10
C ALA A 515 -16.38 14.46 -8.45
N SER A 516 -16.45 14.15 -9.74
CA SER A 516 -16.35 12.79 -10.26
C SER A 516 -16.19 12.80 -11.77
N LEU A 517 -15.71 11.70 -12.35
CA LEU A 517 -15.62 11.51 -13.81
C LEU A 517 -16.50 10.34 -14.20
N LEU A 518 -17.52 10.59 -14.99
CA LEU A 518 -18.41 9.57 -15.55
C LEU A 518 -17.99 9.27 -16.99
N ASN A 519 -17.60 8.02 -17.24
CA ASN A 519 -17.43 7.47 -18.57
C ASN A 519 -18.75 6.74 -18.91
N GLU A 520 -19.59 7.37 -19.73
CA GLU A 520 -20.94 6.90 -20.05
C GLU A 520 -20.99 5.40 -20.39
N GLY A 521 -21.89 4.67 -19.73
CA GLY A 521 -22.09 3.23 -19.93
C GLY A 521 -20.92 2.33 -19.48
N HIS A 522 -19.82 2.91 -18.98
CA HIS A 522 -18.61 2.16 -18.62
C HIS A 522 -18.25 2.25 -17.15
N SER A 523 -18.08 3.46 -16.59
CA SER A 523 -17.59 3.60 -15.22
C SER A 523 -17.78 4.99 -14.63
N LEU A 524 -17.84 5.05 -13.29
CA LEU A 524 -17.75 6.25 -12.49
C LEU A 524 -16.43 6.24 -11.71
N ILE A 525 -15.66 7.33 -11.78
CA ILE A 525 -14.42 7.51 -11.04
C ILE A 525 -14.61 8.67 -10.06
N LEU A 526 -14.19 8.49 -8.81
CA LEU A 526 -14.28 9.49 -7.76
C LEU A 526 -13.10 9.39 -6.80
N HIS A 527 -12.83 10.50 -6.09
CA HIS A 527 -11.87 10.47 -4.99
C HIS A 527 -12.46 9.70 -3.79
N ARG A 528 -11.62 9.01 -3.04
CA ARG A 528 -12.03 8.19 -1.88
C ARG A 528 -12.88 8.95 -0.86
N ASP A 529 -12.62 10.24 -0.66
CA ASP A 529 -13.34 11.09 0.30
C ASP A 529 -14.82 11.25 -0.01
N PHE A 530 -15.25 10.93 -1.23
CA PHE A 530 -16.65 11.06 -1.66
C PHE A 530 -17.44 9.74 -1.59
N ILE A 531 -16.89 8.67 -1.02
CA ILE A 531 -17.58 7.37 -0.91
C ILE A 531 -18.84 7.52 -0.07
N ASP A 532 -18.76 8.27 1.02
CA ASP A 532 -19.88 8.45 1.95
C ASP A 532 -21.03 9.28 1.34
N ASP A 533 -20.74 10.07 0.31
CA ASP A 533 -21.70 10.87 -0.43
C ASP A 533 -22.39 10.08 -1.57
N LEU A 534 -21.96 8.85 -1.83
CA LEU A 534 -22.55 8.00 -2.85
C LEU A 534 -23.99 7.60 -2.48
N PRO A 535 -24.90 7.44 -3.45
CA PRO A 535 -26.20 6.80 -3.26
C PRO A 535 -26.03 5.42 -2.63
N LEU A 536 -26.97 5.00 -1.77
CA LEU A 536 -26.92 3.76 -1.00
C LEU A 536 -26.53 2.54 -1.85
N LEU A 537 -27.11 2.36 -3.03
CA LEU A 537 -26.81 1.22 -3.89
C LEU A 537 -25.33 1.18 -4.32
N LEU A 538 -24.73 2.33 -4.62
CA LEU A 538 -23.30 2.41 -4.97
C LEU A 538 -22.41 2.21 -3.75
N ARG A 539 -22.84 2.65 -2.56
CA ARG A 539 -22.15 2.31 -1.30
C ARG A 539 -22.16 0.80 -1.03
N VAL A 540 -23.29 0.14 -1.32
CA VAL A 540 -23.38 -1.34 -1.26
C VAL A 540 -22.46 -1.99 -2.28
N TYR A 541 -22.39 -1.47 -3.51
CA TYR A 541 -21.49 -1.97 -4.55
C TYR A 541 -20.01 -1.85 -4.14
N VAL A 542 -19.60 -0.68 -3.66
CA VAL A 542 -18.24 -0.44 -3.16
C VAL A 542 -17.98 -1.32 -1.94
N GLY A 543 -18.92 -1.37 -0.98
CA GLY A 543 -18.81 -2.21 0.21
C GLY A 543 -18.66 -3.70 -0.12
N ALA A 544 -19.36 -4.21 -1.12
CA ALA A 544 -19.22 -5.60 -1.58
C ALA A 544 -17.80 -5.90 -2.11
N GLY A 545 -17.22 -4.98 -2.85
CA GLY A 545 -15.82 -5.09 -3.26
C GLY A 545 -14.85 -5.03 -2.07
N LEU A 546 -15.09 -4.12 -1.14
CA LEU A 546 -14.25 -3.97 0.06
C LEU A 546 -14.37 -5.13 1.06
N GLN A 547 -15.42 -5.95 1.00
CA GLN A 547 -15.47 -7.21 1.77
C GLN A 547 -14.31 -8.15 1.40
N MET A 548 -13.85 -8.09 0.17
CA MET A 548 -12.72 -8.91 -0.29
C MET A 548 -11.37 -8.25 0.00
N TYR A 549 -11.28 -6.93 -0.16
CA TYR A 549 -10.04 -6.18 -0.03
C TYR A 549 -9.71 -5.81 1.43
N GLY A 550 -10.70 -5.43 2.20
CA GLY A 550 -10.58 -4.86 3.53
C GLY A 550 -10.94 -3.37 3.55
N GLU A 551 -10.42 -2.64 4.52
CA GLU A 551 -10.58 -1.20 4.59
C GLU A 551 -9.64 -0.48 3.63
N LEU A 552 -10.10 0.66 3.12
CA LEU A 552 -9.27 1.49 2.25
C LEU A 552 -8.06 2.04 3.00
N ASP A 553 -6.91 1.84 2.41
CA ASP A 553 -5.65 2.43 2.85
C ASP A 553 -5.61 3.94 2.56
N GLU A 554 -4.82 4.68 3.33
CA GLU A 554 -4.59 6.12 3.08
C GLU A 554 -3.87 6.37 1.74
N GLU A 555 -3.17 5.38 1.23
CA GLU A 555 -2.48 5.43 -0.06
C GLU A 555 -3.43 5.36 -1.27
N ILE A 556 -4.66 4.86 -1.10
CA ILE A 556 -5.64 4.80 -2.19
C ILE A 556 -6.26 6.19 -2.39
N ASP A 557 -6.10 6.73 -3.58
CA ASP A 557 -6.64 8.06 -3.96
C ASP A 557 -8.00 7.96 -4.63
N LEU A 558 -8.14 7.08 -5.63
CA LEU A 558 -9.32 7.02 -6.49
C LEU A 558 -9.98 5.66 -6.50
N ILE A 559 -11.28 5.69 -6.65
CA ILE A 559 -12.15 4.52 -6.80
C ILE A 559 -12.86 4.61 -8.13
N LYS A 560 -12.84 3.50 -8.89
CA LYS A 560 -13.55 3.33 -10.15
C LYS A 560 -14.59 2.22 -10.03
N ILE A 561 -15.84 2.60 -10.10
CA ILE A 561 -17.00 1.70 -10.16
C ILE A 561 -17.22 1.33 -11.61
N HIS A 562 -17.12 0.04 -11.96
CA HIS A 562 -17.43 -0.44 -13.30
C HIS A 562 -18.90 -0.80 -13.42
N ILE A 563 -19.60 -0.20 -14.40
CA ILE A 563 -21.05 -0.32 -14.53
C ILE A 563 -21.46 -1.73 -14.96
N THR A 564 -20.78 -2.31 -15.96
CA THR A 564 -21.24 -3.54 -16.63
C THR A 564 -20.46 -4.80 -16.22
N SER A 565 -19.27 -4.66 -15.63
CA SER A 565 -18.36 -5.81 -15.46
C SER A 565 -18.30 -6.36 -14.02
N GLY A 566 -19.06 -5.80 -13.08
CA GLY A 566 -19.06 -6.25 -11.69
C GLY A 566 -17.67 -6.11 -11.01
N LYS A 567 -16.90 -5.07 -11.38
CA LYS A 567 -15.54 -4.85 -10.88
C LYS A 567 -15.45 -3.51 -10.16
N LEU A 568 -14.58 -3.49 -9.16
CA LEU A 568 -14.16 -2.27 -8.49
C LEU A 568 -12.66 -2.11 -8.73
N THR A 569 -12.20 -0.92 -9.11
CA THR A 569 -10.77 -0.65 -9.23
C THR A 569 -10.38 0.45 -8.24
N LEU A 570 -9.32 0.19 -7.49
CA LEU A 570 -8.70 1.14 -6.58
C LEU A 570 -7.35 1.56 -7.18
N THR A 571 -6.98 2.83 -7.06
CA THR A 571 -5.71 3.33 -7.57
C THR A 571 -5.01 4.22 -6.56
N ALA A 572 -3.70 4.00 -6.42
CA ALA A 572 -2.78 4.83 -5.66
C ALA A 572 -1.80 5.51 -6.61
N HIS A 573 -1.44 6.75 -6.33
CA HIS A 573 -0.52 7.54 -7.13
C HIS A 573 0.74 7.87 -6.32
N ASP A 574 1.82 8.20 -7.01
CA ASP A 574 3.12 8.53 -6.40
C ASP A 574 3.07 9.74 -5.47
N ASP A 575 2.20 10.68 -5.75
CA ASP A 575 1.87 11.85 -4.92
C ASP A 575 0.66 12.55 -5.54
N PHE A 576 -0.52 12.35 -4.94
CA PHE A 576 -1.77 12.92 -5.46
C PHE A 576 -1.81 14.46 -5.43
N GLU A 577 -1.00 15.11 -4.60
CA GLU A 577 -0.90 16.58 -4.55
C GLU A 577 -0.16 17.20 -5.74
N LYS A 578 0.67 16.42 -6.46
CA LYS A 578 1.33 16.90 -7.69
C LYS A 578 0.33 17.33 -8.75
N SER A 579 0.74 18.24 -9.61
CA SER A 579 -0.09 18.69 -10.76
C SER A 579 -0.35 17.57 -11.77
N VAL A 580 0.56 16.62 -11.92
CA VAL A 580 0.43 15.39 -12.71
C VAL A 580 0.92 14.23 -11.85
N PRO A 581 0.04 13.61 -11.06
CA PRO A 581 0.36 12.36 -10.36
C PRO A 581 0.57 11.21 -11.33
N PHE A 582 1.44 10.27 -10.99
CA PHE A 582 1.64 9.05 -11.75
C PHE A 582 1.14 7.84 -10.99
N LEU A 583 0.43 6.95 -11.68
CA LEU A 583 -0.12 5.73 -11.10
C LEU A 583 1.00 4.86 -10.53
N ALA A 584 0.99 4.61 -9.21
CA ALA A 584 1.93 3.75 -8.52
C ALA A 584 1.38 2.32 -8.39
N GLU A 585 0.11 2.18 -8.02
CA GLU A 585 -0.55 0.90 -7.84
C GLU A 585 -1.97 0.93 -8.40
N ARG A 586 -2.40 -0.21 -8.94
CA ARG A 586 -3.79 -0.45 -9.35
C ARG A 586 -4.25 -1.80 -8.81
N ILE A 587 -5.37 -1.80 -8.11
CA ILE A 587 -5.98 -2.99 -7.56
C ILE A 587 -7.32 -3.20 -8.24
N LYS A 588 -7.51 -4.37 -8.86
CA LYS A 588 -8.78 -4.75 -9.49
C LYS A 588 -9.47 -5.82 -8.68
N ILE A 589 -10.59 -5.49 -8.11
CA ILE A 589 -11.46 -6.39 -7.36
C ILE A 589 -12.51 -6.93 -8.32
N LYS A 590 -12.50 -8.24 -8.56
CA LYS A 590 -13.40 -8.96 -9.45
C LYS A 590 -14.46 -9.68 -8.60
N MET A 591 -15.55 -9.00 -8.28
CA MET A 591 -16.54 -9.50 -7.33
C MET A 591 -17.19 -10.83 -7.77
N ALA A 592 -17.47 -11.00 -9.07
CA ALA A 592 -18.06 -12.23 -9.60
C ALA A 592 -17.09 -13.42 -9.55
N GLU A 593 -15.80 -13.18 -9.72
CA GLU A 593 -14.73 -14.18 -9.71
C GLU A 593 -14.20 -14.44 -8.29
N GLN A 594 -14.57 -13.59 -7.33
CA GLN A 594 -14.05 -13.55 -5.96
C GLN A 594 -12.51 -13.49 -5.91
N ASP A 595 -11.92 -12.67 -6.78
CA ASP A 595 -10.49 -12.57 -6.99
C ASP A 595 -10.03 -11.10 -7.01
N ILE A 596 -8.77 -10.85 -6.63
CA ILE A 596 -8.15 -9.52 -6.60
C ILE A 596 -6.83 -9.56 -7.35
N ASP A 597 -6.70 -8.72 -8.37
CA ASP A 597 -5.43 -8.51 -9.08
C ASP A 597 -4.73 -7.26 -8.53
N PHE A 598 -3.48 -7.42 -8.15
CA PHE A 598 -2.59 -6.32 -7.79
C PHE A 598 -1.64 -6.01 -8.93
N PHE A 599 -1.57 -4.76 -9.35
CA PHE A 599 -0.67 -4.26 -10.38
C PHE A 599 0.20 -3.18 -9.77
N ASP A 600 1.43 -3.53 -9.44
CA ASP A 600 2.43 -2.59 -8.97
C ASP A 600 3.27 -2.09 -10.16
N TYR A 601 3.30 -0.77 -10.34
CA TYR A 601 4.05 -0.10 -11.39
C TYR A 601 5.46 0.25 -10.89
N VAL A 602 6.28 -0.77 -10.60
CA VAL A 602 7.67 -0.61 -10.15
C VAL A 602 8.51 0.14 -11.19
N ASN A 603 8.26 -0.13 -12.49
CA ASN A 603 8.94 0.60 -13.57
C ASN A 603 8.25 1.95 -13.79
N GLU A 604 8.90 3.03 -13.36
CA GLU A 604 8.39 4.39 -13.46
C GLU A 604 8.04 4.84 -14.88
N GLU A 605 8.75 4.35 -15.91
CA GLU A 605 8.45 4.68 -17.32
C GLU A 605 7.08 4.19 -17.80
N ARG A 606 6.54 3.15 -17.12
CA ARG A 606 5.23 2.56 -17.44
C ARG A 606 4.09 3.14 -16.62
N ARG A 607 4.35 4.02 -15.66
CA ARG A 607 3.32 4.64 -14.81
C ARG A 607 2.44 5.58 -15.63
N PRO A 608 1.14 5.35 -15.78
CA PRO A 608 0.25 6.30 -16.43
C PRO A 608 0.16 7.62 -15.65
N PRO A 609 0.20 8.80 -16.31
CA PRO A 609 -0.11 10.07 -15.66
C PRO A 609 -1.62 10.18 -15.41
N LEU A 610 -1.99 10.72 -14.25
CA LEU A 610 -3.36 11.16 -13.99
C LEU A 610 -3.56 12.54 -14.63
N LEU A 611 -4.25 12.55 -15.76
CA LEU A 611 -4.67 13.77 -16.44
C LEU A 611 -6.07 14.15 -15.96
N ASN A 612 -6.56 15.36 -16.21
CA ASN A 612 -7.91 15.83 -15.79
C ASN A 612 -8.16 15.80 -14.28
N LYS A 613 -7.15 15.83 -13.49
CA LYS A 613 -7.27 15.69 -12.03
C LYS A 613 -8.28 16.68 -11.43
N HIS A 614 -8.44 17.89 -12.03
CA HIS A 614 -9.42 18.88 -11.56
C HIS A 614 -10.87 18.38 -11.57
N LEU A 615 -11.22 17.38 -12.41
CA LEU A 615 -12.55 16.75 -12.43
C LEU A 615 -12.83 15.88 -11.22
N LEU A 616 -11.75 15.48 -10.52
CA LEU A 616 -11.79 14.62 -9.34
C LEU A 616 -11.56 15.38 -8.02
N LEU A 617 -11.41 16.71 -8.10
CA LEU A 617 -11.23 17.61 -6.94
C LEU A 617 -12.48 18.45 -6.71
N ALA A 618 -12.95 18.53 -5.47
CA ALA A 618 -14.02 19.47 -5.11
C ALA A 618 -13.60 20.93 -5.42
N GLU A 619 -14.54 21.79 -5.77
CA GLU A 619 -14.25 23.21 -6.00
C GLU A 619 -13.71 23.95 -4.77
N SER A 620 -14.01 23.44 -3.57
CA SER A 620 -13.48 23.90 -2.28
C SER A 620 -12.04 23.48 -2.02
N HIS A 621 -11.49 22.53 -2.79
CA HIS A 621 -10.11 22.05 -2.59
C HIS A 621 -9.11 23.16 -2.85
N HIS A 622 -8.10 23.29 -1.98
CA HIS A 622 -7.13 24.41 -2.00
C HIS A 622 -6.34 24.54 -3.31
N THR A 623 -6.16 23.44 -4.04
CA THR A 623 -5.45 23.41 -5.34
C THR A 623 -6.38 23.50 -6.54
N TYR A 624 -7.71 23.36 -6.39
CA TYR A 624 -8.67 23.22 -7.50
C TYR A 624 -8.49 24.25 -8.61
N LYS A 625 -8.46 25.55 -8.26
CA LYS A 625 -8.33 26.63 -9.25
C LYS A 625 -7.01 26.57 -10.01
N LYS A 626 -5.92 26.21 -9.32
CA LYS A 626 -4.58 26.05 -9.93
C LYS A 626 -4.57 24.84 -10.85
N GLN A 627 -5.13 23.72 -10.39
CA GLN A 627 -5.23 22.47 -11.15
C GLN A 627 -6.07 22.68 -12.42
N LYS A 628 -7.25 23.24 -12.32
CA LYS A 628 -8.14 23.51 -13.46
C LYS A 628 -7.48 24.38 -14.52
N SER A 629 -6.77 25.44 -14.10
CA SER A 629 -6.01 26.30 -15.02
C SER A 629 -4.83 25.58 -15.65
N PHE A 630 -4.15 24.74 -14.89
CA PHE A 630 -3.03 23.93 -15.37
C PHE A 630 -3.51 22.87 -16.38
N ASP A 631 -4.52 22.09 -16.04
CA ASP A 631 -5.09 21.05 -16.89
C ASP A 631 -5.57 21.63 -18.23
N LYS A 632 -6.26 22.78 -18.22
CA LYS A 632 -6.68 23.47 -19.44
C LYS A 632 -5.50 23.85 -20.35
N ARG A 633 -4.37 24.25 -19.78
CA ARG A 633 -3.16 24.59 -20.55
C ARG A 633 -2.46 23.34 -21.07
N LEU A 634 -2.41 22.29 -20.27
CA LEU A 634 -1.83 21.00 -20.63
C LEU A 634 -2.65 20.34 -21.75
N SER A 635 -3.98 20.37 -21.67
CA SER A 635 -4.89 19.88 -22.70
C SER A 635 -4.63 20.57 -24.05
N LYS A 636 -4.60 21.89 -24.02
CA LYS A 636 -4.33 22.67 -25.24
C LYS A 636 -2.95 22.36 -25.85
N LEU A 637 -1.96 22.05 -24.99
CA LEU A 637 -0.60 21.72 -25.44
C LEU A 637 -0.53 20.33 -26.07
N LEU A 638 -1.23 19.34 -25.49
CA LEU A 638 -1.16 17.95 -25.89
C LEU A 638 -2.25 17.54 -26.89
N GLU A 639 -3.19 18.43 -27.19
CA GLU A 639 -4.34 18.18 -28.09
C GLU A 639 -5.17 16.94 -27.66
N ILE A 640 -5.30 16.71 -26.33
CA ILE A 640 -6.04 15.60 -25.75
C ILE A 640 -7.48 16.02 -25.48
N ASP A 641 -8.42 15.14 -25.87
CA ASP A 641 -9.84 15.26 -25.48
C ASP A 641 -10.02 14.86 -24.02
N TRP A 642 -10.51 15.81 -23.19
CA TRP A 642 -10.57 15.69 -21.75
C TRP A 642 -11.83 15.01 -21.22
N ASP A 643 -12.80 14.76 -22.08
CA ASP A 643 -14.06 14.14 -21.68
C ASP A 643 -13.95 12.61 -21.56
N ARG A 644 -12.74 12.04 -21.79
CA ARG A 644 -12.49 10.61 -21.73
C ARG A 644 -11.24 10.28 -20.92
N GLU A 645 -11.26 9.11 -20.28
CA GLU A 645 -10.09 8.54 -19.62
C GLU A 645 -9.01 8.24 -20.69
N THR A 646 -7.97 9.04 -20.74
CA THR A 646 -6.86 8.85 -21.67
C THR A 646 -5.78 8.02 -21.00
N ILE A 647 -5.52 6.83 -21.53
CA ILE A 647 -4.47 5.93 -21.02
C ILE A 647 -3.19 6.21 -21.80
N LEU A 648 -2.29 7.03 -21.24
CA LEU A 648 -0.93 7.23 -21.71
C LEU A 648 0.04 6.57 -20.74
N GLN A 649 1.17 6.07 -21.25
CA GLN A 649 2.30 5.73 -20.38
C GLN A 649 3.16 6.98 -20.11
N ARG A 650 3.93 6.99 -19.01
CA ARG A 650 4.83 8.09 -18.68
C ARG A 650 5.80 8.39 -19.81
N SER A 651 6.39 7.37 -20.41
CA SER A 651 7.29 7.51 -21.56
C SER A 651 6.63 8.23 -22.75
N GLU A 652 5.37 7.91 -23.04
CA GLU A 652 4.61 8.58 -24.11
C GLU A 652 4.28 10.03 -23.75
N PHE A 653 3.87 10.27 -22.49
CA PHE A 653 3.64 11.61 -21.97
C PHE A 653 4.90 12.47 -22.05
N GLU A 654 6.06 11.94 -21.63
CA GLU A 654 7.34 12.65 -21.69
C GLU A 654 7.77 12.94 -23.13
N VAL A 655 7.52 12.01 -24.07
CA VAL A 655 7.75 12.24 -25.50
C VAL A 655 6.89 13.39 -26.04
N LEU A 656 5.61 13.44 -25.68
CA LEU A 656 4.70 14.53 -26.08
C LEU A 656 5.15 15.88 -25.50
N MET A 657 5.56 15.89 -24.24
CA MET A 657 6.07 17.09 -23.56
C MET A 657 7.36 17.59 -24.21
N ASN A 658 8.29 16.69 -24.54
CA ASN A 658 9.55 17.01 -25.21
C ASN A 658 9.32 17.54 -26.62
N LYS A 659 8.40 16.94 -27.42
CA LYS A 659 8.00 17.45 -28.74
C LYS A 659 7.47 18.88 -28.66
N SER A 660 6.79 19.22 -27.57
CA SER A 660 6.27 20.56 -27.32
C SER A 660 7.32 21.52 -26.72
N ASN A 661 8.55 21.07 -26.52
CA ASN A 661 9.64 21.80 -25.84
C ASN A 661 9.22 22.34 -24.46
N LYS A 662 8.42 21.58 -23.70
CA LYS A 662 7.87 21.94 -22.39
C LYS A 662 8.12 20.85 -21.35
N ARG A 663 8.29 21.27 -20.10
CA ARG A 663 8.30 20.40 -18.92
C ARG A 663 7.30 20.89 -17.88
N VAL A 664 6.76 19.96 -17.12
CA VAL A 664 5.91 20.27 -15.96
C VAL A 664 6.81 20.71 -14.80
N SER A 665 6.52 21.86 -14.23
CA SER A 665 7.17 22.37 -13.02
C SER A 665 6.08 22.90 -12.09
N ASN A 666 5.70 22.10 -11.07
CA ASN A 666 4.52 22.34 -10.26
C ASN A 666 3.29 22.56 -11.17
N TYR A 667 2.53 23.64 -10.99
CA TYR A 667 1.34 24.01 -11.80
C TYR A 667 1.70 24.87 -13.02
N SER A 668 2.93 24.78 -13.56
CA SER A 668 3.36 25.56 -14.73
C SER A 668 4.02 24.69 -15.80
N LEU A 669 3.97 25.17 -17.05
CA LEU A 669 4.61 24.56 -18.21
C LEU A 669 5.81 25.44 -18.61
N SER A 670 7.01 25.07 -18.16
CA SER A 670 8.25 25.78 -18.45
C SER A 670 8.91 25.24 -19.72
N SER A 671 9.65 26.09 -20.44
CA SER A 671 10.44 25.65 -21.61
C SER A 671 11.67 24.85 -21.17
N ILE A 672 12.04 23.82 -21.94
CA ILE A 672 13.17 22.93 -21.59
C ILE A 672 14.49 23.68 -21.70
N ASN A 673 14.56 24.77 -22.54
CA ASN A 673 15.76 25.55 -22.82
C ASN A 673 15.92 26.78 -21.91
N GLN A 674 15.31 26.82 -20.74
CA GLN A 674 15.55 27.89 -19.74
C GLN A 674 16.12 27.32 -18.44
#